data_8daf6a151f11b54edadb17d2c7dfc57b
#
_entry.id   8daf6a151f11b54edadb17d2c7dfc57b
#
_cell.length_a   1.000
_cell.length_b   1.000
_cell.length_c   1.000
_cell.angle_alpha   90.00
_cell.angle_beta   90.00
_cell.angle_gamma   90.00
#
_symmetry.space_group_name_H-M   'P 1'
#
loop_
_entity.id
_entity.type
_entity.pdbx_description
1 polymer ?
#
loop_
_entity_poly.entity_id
_entity_poly.type
_entity_poly.pdbx_seq_one_letter_code
_entity_poly.pdbx_strand_id
1 'polypeptide(L)'
;MDKDYNRSPQEVLDELHTSAQGLTPEEAAARLAKHGPNKLKEAEKPSVFQRFLTQLKDPMLLILIAAAAVSAVTNALSNESFTEVFIILAVVLLNAILGVVQESKAEAAIEALQTMTAAKCKVLRGGHQIVVESSQLVPGDVVVLEAGDAIPADGRLLECASLKIEEAALTGESVPVTKAVELLTGSDVPLGDRKNMCYMGSTVVYGRGKAVITATGMDTEMGKIAHVLAQTEQEQTPLQRKLTQLGKTLSKLVLGICVFIFIFDLVVVGDYSLTAILETFMVAVSLAVAAIPEGLATVVTVVLSIGVTNMSKRHAVIRRLTAVETLGCTQVICSDKTGTLTQNKMTVVEHTGPLTPLATAMTLCNDAILEENGAQGEPTEAALVNFGAVNGCPKPLMETRQPRCAEAPFDSSRKMMSTVHRTDTGFIQYTKGAPDEVLRRCTHYMENGAILPLTEEKRAAILADNKAMADKALRVLAAAQRLYDSLPDKLEPEDLEQDLCFIGLAGMIDPVRPEVKDAVAQCRAAGIRPVMITGDHKDTAVAIAKELGIITDASQAVTGSALDGLSDEELDNVIENYGVYARVQPEHKVRIVNAWRRKGAITAMTGDGVNDAPSIKSADIGVGMGITGTDVTKNVADMVLSDDNFATIVSAVGEGRQIYDNIRKAIQFLLASNMSEVLGVFFATLLGFTLLNPVHLLFINLITDCFPALALGLEKAEPDTMTRPPRNSRDGIFAGGVGFDIAYQGVLITLITLTSYIIGHCMEVGYFEIPKGISDDGMTMAFLTMSMCEIFHSFNMRSQRKSVFSLPSHNKVLWGAMLGSLALTTAVLEIPVLANAFGFTPVSWTEYGIALALAILVIPIVELVKLCQRRAAARKARK
;
A
#
# COMPACT_ATOMS: atom_id res chain seq x y z
N MET A 1 32.46 -24.66 -1.26
CA MET A 1 31.41 -25.67 -0.94
C MET A 1 31.04 -26.35 -2.22
N ASP A 2 31.62 -27.49 -2.45
CA ASP A 2 31.58 -28.16 -3.75
C ASP A 2 30.42 -29.11 -3.87
N LYS A 3 29.36 -28.66 -4.59
CA LYS A 3 28.58 -29.56 -5.45
C LYS A 3 27.61 -30.49 -4.71
N ASP A 4 26.72 -29.94 -3.90
CA ASP A 4 25.64 -30.69 -3.24
C ASP A 4 24.73 -31.42 -4.24
N TYR A 5 24.68 -30.96 -5.51
CA TYR A 5 23.97 -31.62 -6.58
C TYR A 5 24.62 -32.95 -7.05
N ASN A 6 25.92 -33.16 -6.75
CA ASN A 6 26.65 -34.38 -7.09
C ASN A 6 26.64 -35.40 -5.94
N ARG A 7 25.95 -35.16 -4.85
CA ARG A 7 25.86 -35.97 -3.64
C ARG A 7 24.47 -36.57 -3.48
N SER A 8 24.39 -37.73 -2.92
CA SER A 8 23.12 -38.33 -2.56
C SER A 8 22.45 -37.54 -1.42
N PRO A 9 21.12 -37.57 -1.29
CA PRO A 9 20.44 -36.93 -0.19
C PRO A 9 21.01 -37.31 1.19
N GLN A 10 21.36 -38.56 1.39
CA GLN A 10 21.91 -39.06 2.64
C GLN A 10 23.31 -38.47 2.95
N GLU A 11 24.21 -38.41 1.95
CA GLU A 11 25.52 -37.80 2.11
C GLU A 11 25.44 -36.31 2.50
N VAL A 12 24.47 -35.57 1.96
CA VAL A 12 24.24 -34.17 2.31
C VAL A 12 23.71 -34.04 3.73
N LEU A 13 22.77 -34.91 4.14
CA LEU A 13 22.25 -34.93 5.52
C LEU A 13 23.38 -35.26 6.52
N ASP A 14 24.24 -36.24 6.22
CA ASP A 14 25.37 -36.64 7.09
C ASP A 14 26.40 -35.51 7.22
N GLU A 15 26.75 -34.82 6.13
CA GLU A 15 27.68 -33.68 6.15
C GLU A 15 27.13 -32.48 6.95
N LEU A 16 25.82 -32.20 6.80
CA LEU A 16 25.16 -31.16 7.56
C LEU A 16 24.83 -31.58 9.00
N HIS A 17 25.19 -32.81 9.40
CA HIS A 17 24.87 -33.32 10.74
C HIS A 17 23.41 -33.12 11.10
N THR A 18 22.50 -33.59 10.19
CA THR A 18 21.04 -33.48 10.33
C THR A 18 20.38 -34.81 9.89
N SER A 19 19.07 -34.86 9.99
CA SER A 19 18.29 -36.01 9.55
C SER A 19 17.09 -35.61 8.72
N ALA A 20 16.40 -36.55 8.05
CA ALA A 20 15.15 -36.28 7.35
C ALA A 20 14.01 -35.78 8.27
N GLN A 21 14.16 -35.91 9.61
CA GLN A 21 13.26 -35.40 10.63
C GLN A 21 13.58 -33.92 11.01
N GLY A 22 14.64 -33.35 10.39
CA GLY A 22 15.13 -32.00 10.68
C GLY A 22 15.97 -31.90 11.97
N LEU A 23 16.42 -30.68 12.25
CA LEU A 23 17.20 -30.32 13.44
C LEU A 23 16.33 -30.28 14.69
N THR A 24 16.96 -30.41 15.89
CA THR A 24 16.26 -30.05 17.12
C THR A 24 16.16 -28.52 17.27
N PRO A 25 15.19 -28.01 18.05
CA PRO A 25 15.07 -26.55 18.25
C PRO A 25 16.34 -25.92 18.84
N GLU A 26 17.05 -26.65 19.72
CA GLU A 26 18.28 -26.20 20.36
C GLU A 26 19.44 -26.09 19.36
N GLU A 27 19.57 -27.09 18.47
CA GLU A 27 20.58 -27.08 17.41
C GLU A 27 20.32 -25.97 16.41
N ALA A 28 19.05 -25.78 16.00
CA ALA A 28 18.67 -24.70 15.09
C ALA A 28 19.03 -23.34 15.68
N ALA A 29 18.76 -23.10 16.98
CA ALA A 29 19.12 -21.87 17.67
C ALA A 29 20.65 -21.67 17.75
N ALA A 30 21.41 -22.74 18.04
CA ALA A 30 22.88 -22.68 18.07
C ALA A 30 23.47 -22.38 16.68
N ARG A 31 22.92 -22.96 15.62
CA ARG A 31 23.35 -22.69 14.24
C ARG A 31 22.97 -21.27 13.81
N LEU A 32 21.79 -20.77 14.21
CA LEU A 32 21.39 -19.39 13.94
C LEU A 32 22.36 -18.38 14.57
N ALA A 33 22.80 -18.65 15.80
CA ALA A 33 23.80 -17.81 16.46
C ALA A 33 25.18 -17.85 15.75
N LYS A 34 25.52 -18.98 15.11
CA LYS A 34 26.80 -19.16 14.41
C LYS A 34 26.79 -18.61 12.98
N HIS A 35 25.74 -18.88 12.20
CA HIS A 35 25.66 -18.53 10.77
C HIS A 35 24.97 -17.19 10.54
N GLY A 36 24.28 -16.65 11.55
CA GLY A 36 23.47 -15.44 11.42
C GLY A 36 22.11 -15.71 10.72
N PRO A 37 21.27 -14.67 10.62
CA PRO A 37 19.96 -14.78 10.01
C PRO A 37 20.06 -15.00 8.49
N ASN A 38 19.11 -15.79 7.94
CA ASN A 38 18.96 -15.98 6.51
C ASN A 38 18.39 -14.72 5.85
N LYS A 39 19.26 -13.73 5.65
CA LYS A 39 18.94 -12.44 4.99
C LYS A 39 20.05 -12.07 4.03
N LEU A 40 19.68 -11.50 2.89
CA LEU A 40 20.64 -10.86 2.01
C LEU A 40 21.15 -9.59 2.70
N LYS A 41 22.47 -9.32 2.62
CA LYS A 41 23.02 -8.06 3.14
C LYS A 41 22.43 -6.90 2.37
N GLU A 42 21.69 -6.07 3.06
CA GLU A 42 21.32 -4.76 2.56
C GLU A 42 22.58 -3.89 2.43
N ALA A 43 22.54 -2.89 1.53
CA ALA A 43 23.59 -1.91 1.44
C ALA A 43 23.84 -1.30 2.82
N GLU A 44 25.11 -1.14 3.21
CA GLU A 44 25.46 -0.55 4.50
C GLU A 44 24.81 0.83 4.61
N LYS A 45 23.96 1.00 5.61
CA LYS A 45 23.29 2.29 5.85
C LYS A 45 24.37 3.33 6.17
N PRO A 46 24.33 4.49 5.52
CA PRO A 46 25.27 5.55 5.84
C PRO A 46 25.16 5.92 7.32
N SER A 47 26.29 6.05 7.98
CA SER A 47 26.35 6.46 9.38
C SER A 47 25.72 7.86 9.54
N VAL A 48 25.23 8.20 10.75
CA VAL A 48 24.69 9.54 11.08
C VAL A 48 25.67 10.65 10.66
N PHE A 49 26.96 10.42 10.87
CA PHE A 49 28.00 11.36 10.47
C PHE A 49 28.18 11.47 8.95
N GLN A 50 28.07 10.36 8.21
CA GLN A 50 28.09 10.40 6.73
C GLN A 50 26.87 11.13 6.17
N ARG A 51 25.68 10.92 6.74
CA ARG A 51 24.46 11.67 6.38
C ARG A 51 24.63 13.15 6.65
N PHE A 52 25.18 13.51 7.78
CA PHE A 52 25.49 14.89 8.13
C PHE A 52 26.45 15.54 7.09
N LEU A 53 27.53 14.85 6.72
CA LEU A 53 28.43 15.31 5.67
C LEU A 53 27.77 15.41 4.29
N THR A 54 26.82 14.52 4.01
CA THR A 54 26.02 14.57 2.75
C THR A 54 25.08 15.77 2.76
N GLN A 55 24.45 16.07 3.88
CA GLN A 55 23.61 17.28 4.03
C GLN A 55 24.46 18.55 3.82
N LEU A 56 25.68 18.62 4.33
CA LEU A 56 26.58 19.78 4.13
C LEU A 56 27.02 19.96 2.65
N LYS A 57 26.86 18.94 1.78
CA LYS A 57 27.10 19.04 0.33
C LYS A 57 25.88 19.56 -0.43
N ASP A 58 24.77 19.81 0.25
CA ASP A 58 23.62 20.45 -0.37
C ASP A 58 24.03 21.78 -1.00
N PRO A 59 23.67 22.07 -2.25
CA PRO A 59 24.06 23.29 -2.95
C PRO A 59 23.72 24.55 -2.19
N MET A 60 22.64 24.55 -1.41
CA MET A 60 22.19 25.66 -0.63
C MET A 60 23.10 25.92 0.58
N LEU A 61 23.41 24.87 1.35
CA LEU A 61 24.33 25.00 2.47
C LEU A 61 25.72 25.42 1.99
N LEU A 62 26.14 24.98 0.80
CA LEU A 62 27.40 25.45 0.18
C LEU A 62 27.37 26.94 -0.15
N ILE A 63 26.23 27.46 -0.65
CA ILE A 63 26.06 28.91 -0.91
C ILE A 63 26.13 29.67 0.41
N LEU A 64 25.47 29.20 1.47
CA LEU A 64 25.53 29.81 2.80
C LEU A 64 26.92 29.78 3.41
N ILE A 65 27.66 28.68 3.25
CA ILE A 65 29.05 28.58 3.71
C ILE A 65 29.93 29.58 2.91
N ALA A 66 29.69 29.72 1.61
CA ALA A 66 30.36 30.72 0.79
C ALA A 66 30.01 32.14 1.25
N ALA A 67 28.73 32.42 1.56
CA ALA A 67 28.29 33.70 2.11
C ALA A 67 28.95 34.00 3.47
N ALA A 68 29.01 33.01 4.37
CA ALA A 68 29.72 33.13 5.64
C ALA A 68 31.23 33.46 5.44
N ALA A 69 31.86 32.83 4.47
CA ALA A 69 33.24 33.13 4.12
C ALA A 69 33.44 34.55 3.56
N VAL A 70 32.53 35.01 2.71
CA VAL A 70 32.53 36.37 2.19
C VAL A 70 32.29 37.38 3.32
N SER A 71 31.26 37.18 4.14
CA SER A 71 30.96 38.02 5.30
C SER A 71 32.16 38.07 6.28
N ALA A 72 32.85 36.93 6.50
CA ALA A 72 34.04 36.89 7.32
C ALA A 72 35.18 37.74 6.77
N VAL A 73 35.39 37.72 5.44
CA VAL A 73 36.39 38.57 4.75
C VAL A 73 36.00 40.06 4.86
N THR A 74 34.74 40.39 4.63
CA THR A 74 34.23 41.77 4.70
C THR A 74 34.39 42.34 6.12
N ASN A 75 33.97 41.59 7.14
CA ASN A 75 34.06 41.98 8.54
C ASN A 75 35.54 42.10 9.02
N ALA A 76 36.44 41.28 8.49
CA ALA A 76 37.86 41.42 8.76
C ALA A 76 38.48 42.65 8.14
N LEU A 77 38.01 43.06 6.94
CA LEU A 77 38.46 44.28 6.24
C LEU A 77 37.89 45.55 6.86
N SER A 78 36.62 45.51 7.31
CA SER A 78 35.91 46.65 7.91
C SER A 78 36.12 46.76 9.42
N ASN A 79 36.83 45.81 10.07
CA ASN A 79 37.06 45.72 11.51
C ASN A 79 35.75 45.61 12.32
N GLU A 80 34.77 44.93 11.75
CA GLU A 80 33.43 44.66 12.33
C GLU A 80 33.36 43.32 13.06
N SER A 81 32.25 43.14 13.77
CA SER A 81 32.01 41.88 14.55
C SER A 81 31.77 40.67 13.65
N PHE A 82 32.33 39.51 14.01
CA PHE A 82 32.05 38.23 13.33
C PHE A 82 30.72 37.57 13.76
N THR A 83 29.85 38.27 14.44
CA THR A 83 28.58 37.77 14.99
C THR A 83 27.72 37.19 13.89
N GLU A 84 27.57 37.89 12.78
CA GLU A 84 26.79 37.43 11.61
C GLU A 84 27.33 36.10 11.03
N VAL A 85 28.64 35.97 10.88
CA VAL A 85 29.30 34.75 10.40
C VAL A 85 28.99 33.55 11.30
N PHE A 86 29.06 33.74 12.63
CA PHE A 86 28.73 32.68 13.57
C PHE A 86 27.27 32.27 13.49
N ILE A 87 26.36 33.20 13.24
CA ILE A 87 24.93 32.92 13.13
C ILE A 87 24.67 32.13 11.84
N ILE A 88 25.22 32.53 10.70
CA ILE A 88 25.08 31.79 9.44
C ILE A 88 25.60 30.36 9.63
N LEU A 89 26.74 30.18 10.23
CA LEU A 89 27.31 28.84 10.51
C LEU A 89 26.46 28.04 11.52
N ALA A 90 25.90 28.67 12.55
CA ALA A 90 25.00 28.01 13.49
C ALA A 90 23.71 27.54 12.82
N VAL A 91 23.14 28.35 11.91
CA VAL A 91 21.94 27.97 11.15
C VAL A 91 22.26 26.89 10.12
N VAL A 92 23.40 26.93 9.44
CA VAL A 92 23.87 25.85 8.56
C VAL A 92 23.96 24.51 9.33
N LEU A 93 24.55 24.57 10.54
CA LEU A 93 24.66 23.41 11.41
C LEU A 93 23.27 22.89 11.86
N LEU A 94 22.38 23.77 12.25
CA LEU A 94 21.02 23.44 12.66
C LEU A 94 20.23 22.80 11.50
N ASN A 95 20.32 23.35 10.32
CA ASN A 95 19.67 22.83 9.12
C ASN A 95 20.21 21.41 8.77
N ALA A 96 21.52 21.24 8.77
CA ALA A 96 22.11 19.92 8.54
C ALA A 96 21.67 18.88 9.57
N ILE A 97 21.58 19.25 10.87
CA ILE A 97 21.07 18.36 11.93
C ILE A 97 19.60 18.02 11.71
N LEU A 98 18.76 18.99 11.39
CA LEU A 98 17.34 18.78 11.14
C LEU A 98 17.14 17.88 9.92
N GLY A 99 17.89 18.08 8.84
CA GLY A 99 17.87 17.23 7.66
C GLY A 99 18.18 15.77 8.00
N VAL A 100 19.22 15.52 8.78
CA VAL A 100 19.58 14.16 9.24
C VAL A 100 18.48 13.54 10.11
N VAL A 101 17.88 14.31 11.03
CA VAL A 101 16.80 13.82 11.90
C VAL A 101 15.56 13.45 11.08
N GLN A 102 15.18 14.29 10.12
CA GLN A 102 14.03 14.06 9.25
C GLN A 102 14.25 12.85 8.35
N GLU A 103 15.42 12.72 7.71
CA GLU A 103 15.81 11.58 6.87
C GLU A 103 15.79 10.28 7.67
N SER A 104 16.37 10.29 8.88
CA SER A 104 16.41 9.11 9.77
C SER A 104 15.01 8.66 10.21
N LYS A 105 14.08 9.59 10.47
CA LYS A 105 12.69 9.25 10.80
C LYS A 105 11.94 8.67 9.61
N ALA A 106 12.13 9.21 8.42
CA ALA A 106 11.53 8.71 7.20
C ALA A 106 11.99 7.26 6.91
N GLU A 107 13.28 7.00 7.04
CA GLU A 107 13.88 5.68 6.82
C GLU A 107 13.42 4.65 7.87
N ALA A 108 13.38 5.03 9.14
CA ALA A 108 12.87 4.16 10.21
C ALA A 108 11.40 3.75 9.99
N ALA A 109 10.57 4.64 9.45
CA ALA A 109 9.18 4.32 9.11
C ALA A 109 9.10 3.31 7.96
N ILE A 110 9.96 3.41 6.94
CA ILE A 110 10.04 2.46 5.81
C ILE A 110 10.53 1.09 6.32
N GLU A 111 11.54 1.05 7.18
CA GLU A 111 12.08 -0.19 7.74
C GLU A 111 11.05 -0.95 8.60
N ALA A 112 10.27 -0.23 9.39
CA ALA A 112 9.18 -0.83 10.18
C ALA A 112 8.14 -1.54 9.30
N LEU A 113 7.92 -1.07 8.08
CA LEU A 113 7.00 -1.71 7.12
C LEU A 113 7.58 -2.99 6.51
N GLN A 114 8.88 -3.01 6.21
CA GLN A 114 9.55 -4.20 5.68
C GLN A 114 9.51 -5.36 6.67
N THR A 115 9.62 -5.09 7.97
CA THR A 115 9.54 -6.13 9.01
C THR A 115 8.13 -6.73 9.15
N MET A 116 7.07 -6.01 8.81
CA MET A 116 5.68 -6.51 8.84
C MET A 116 5.36 -7.53 7.75
N THR A 117 6.19 -7.63 6.70
CA THR A 117 6.03 -8.53 5.55
C THR A 117 7.03 -9.68 5.54
N ALA A 118 7.62 -10.03 6.69
CA ALA A 118 8.59 -11.12 6.78
C ALA A 118 8.00 -12.43 6.25
N ALA A 119 8.67 -13.03 5.27
CA ALA A 119 8.26 -14.30 4.68
C ALA A 119 8.34 -15.43 5.71
N LYS A 120 7.36 -16.33 5.71
CA LYS A 120 7.28 -17.51 6.57
C LYS A 120 7.48 -18.77 5.75
N CYS A 121 8.02 -19.81 6.36
CA CYS A 121 8.21 -21.10 5.70
C CYS A 121 7.90 -22.25 6.65
N LYS A 122 7.54 -23.41 6.08
CA LYS A 122 7.23 -24.64 6.79
C LYS A 122 8.52 -25.44 6.93
N VAL A 123 8.91 -25.78 8.15
CA VAL A 123 10.10 -26.57 8.44
C VAL A 123 9.77 -27.78 9.30
N LEU A 124 10.52 -28.85 9.11
CA LEU A 124 10.52 -29.99 10.02
C LEU A 124 11.61 -29.80 11.06
N ARG A 125 11.23 -29.72 12.35
CA ARG A 125 12.17 -29.71 13.47
C ARG A 125 11.71 -30.70 14.51
N GLY A 126 12.63 -31.61 14.87
CA GLY A 126 12.32 -32.71 15.79
C GLY A 126 11.18 -33.64 15.32
N GLY A 127 11.01 -33.80 14.00
CA GLY A 127 9.94 -34.62 13.39
C GLY A 127 8.57 -33.94 13.31
N HIS A 128 8.44 -32.72 13.81
CA HIS A 128 7.19 -31.94 13.74
C HIS A 128 7.30 -30.81 12.71
N GLN A 129 6.22 -30.64 11.93
CA GLN A 129 6.12 -29.51 11.01
C GLN A 129 5.71 -28.25 11.78
N ILE A 130 6.54 -27.21 11.70
CA ILE A 130 6.30 -25.89 12.31
C ILE A 130 6.48 -24.79 11.26
N VAL A 131 5.84 -23.66 11.49
CA VAL A 131 6.00 -22.45 10.65
C VAL A 131 6.97 -21.49 11.35
N VAL A 132 8.04 -21.12 10.65
CA VAL A 132 9.04 -20.17 11.13
C VAL A 132 9.21 -19.02 10.16
N GLU A 133 9.78 -17.91 10.62
CA GLU A 133 10.21 -16.85 9.71
C GLU A 133 11.39 -17.34 8.87
N SER A 134 11.39 -17.03 7.57
CA SER A 134 12.49 -17.39 6.65
C SER A 134 13.85 -16.93 7.16
N SER A 135 13.90 -15.81 7.90
CA SER A 135 15.12 -15.28 8.53
C SER A 135 15.74 -16.20 9.58
N GLN A 136 14.94 -17.13 10.13
CA GLN A 136 15.39 -18.08 11.18
C GLN A 136 15.86 -19.43 10.63
N LEU A 137 15.91 -19.56 9.31
CA LEU A 137 16.41 -20.77 8.65
C LEU A 137 17.95 -20.85 8.78
N VAL A 138 18.40 -22.08 8.96
CA VAL A 138 19.84 -22.39 9.08
C VAL A 138 20.20 -23.58 8.20
N PRO A 139 21.45 -23.72 7.76
CA PRO A 139 21.93 -24.90 7.06
C PRO A 139 21.67 -26.17 7.90
N GLY A 140 21.02 -27.18 7.28
CA GLY A 140 20.58 -28.41 7.93
C GLY A 140 19.09 -28.45 8.32
N ASP A 141 18.35 -27.34 8.25
CA ASP A 141 16.89 -27.35 8.36
C ASP A 141 16.26 -28.10 7.17
N VAL A 142 15.19 -28.82 7.43
CA VAL A 142 14.40 -29.50 6.37
C VAL A 142 13.14 -28.68 6.12
N VAL A 143 13.02 -28.11 4.93
CA VAL A 143 11.83 -27.33 4.51
C VAL A 143 10.84 -28.21 3.76
N VAL A 144 9.56 -27.95 3.97
CA VAL A 144 8.45 -28.53 3.20
C VAL A 144 8.01 -27.51 2.16
N LEU A 145 7.97 -27.94 0.90
CA LEU A 145 7.67 -27.11 -0.26
C LEU A 145 6.35 -27.56 -0.90
N GLU A 146 5.45 -26.64 -1.11
CA GLU A 146 4.16 -26.85 -1.78
C GLU A 146 3.94 -25.82 -2.87
N ALA A 147 3.04 -26.12 -3.81
CA ALA A 147 2.72 -25.18 -4.88
C ALA A 147 2.25 -23.83 -4.30
N GLY A 148 2.88 -22.74 -4.71
CA GLY A 148 2.66 -21.39 -4.21
C GLY A 148 3.67 -20.90 -3.18
N ASP A 149 4.55 -21.78 -2.66
CA ASP A 149 5.60 -21.38 -1.73
C ASP A 149 6.78 -20.75 -2.47
N ALA A 150 7.34 -19.68 -1.90
CA ALA A 150 8.64 -19.17 -2.29
C ALA A 150 9.74 -20.00 -1.61
N ILE A 151 10.81 -20.29 -2.34
CA ILE A 151 11.96 -21.01 -1.79
C ILE A 151 12.79 -20.06 -0.96
N PRO A 152 12.91 -20.31 0.36
CA PRO A 152 13.46 -19.34 1.29
C PRO A 152 14.99 -19.33 1.35
N ALA A 153 15.65 -20.40 0.91
CA ALA A 153 17.11 -20.57 0.91
C ALA A 153 17.52 -21.67 -0.07
N ASP A 154 18.80 -21.82 -0.37
CA ASP A 154 19.26 -22.87 -1.27
C ASP A 154 19.24 -24.23 -0.56
N GLY A 155 18.75 -25.23 -1.26
CA GLY A 155 18.60 -26.56 -0.68
C GLY A 155 18.73 -27.71 -1.67
N ARG A 156 19.07 -28.90 -1.12
CA ARG A 156 19.10 -30.19 -1.83
C ARG A 156 17.76 -30.90 -1.62
N LEU A 157 17.09 -31.30 -2.70
CA LEU A 157 15.82 -32.01 -2.63
C LEU A 157 16.03 -33.42 -2.03
N LEU A 158 15.22 -33.75 -1.03
CA LEU A 158 15.15 -35.06 -0.38
C LEU A 158 14.04 -35.93 -0.97
N GLU A 159 12.88 -35.30 -1.20
CA GLU A 159 11.67 -35.93 -1.76
C GLU A 159 11.00 -34.95 -2.73
N CYS A 160 10.44 -35.45 -3.81
CA CYS A 160 9.60 -34.65 -4.71
C CYS A 160 8.49 -35.49 -5.32
N ALA A 161 7.29 -34.88 -5.43
CA ALA A 161 6.12 -35.46 -6.10
C ALA A 161 5.62 -34.44 -7.14
N SER A 162 5.96 -34.69 -8.39
CA SER A 162 5.63 -33.82 -9.55
C SER A 162 6.04 -32.34 -9.35
N LEU A 163 7.12 -32.08 -8.61
CA LEU A 163 7.57 -30.75 -8.23
C LEU A 163 8.08 -29.99 -9.46
N LYS A 164 7.53 -28.79 -9.68
CA LYS A 164 8.02 -27.85 -10.69
C LYS A 164 8.32 -26.50 -10.05
N ILE A 165 9.49 -25.96 -10.34
CA ILE A 165 10.00 -24.71 -9.77
C ILE A 165 10.29 -23.72 -10.91
N GLU A 166 9.79 -22.50 -10.77
CA GLU A 166 10.15 -21.37 -11.62
C GLU A 166 11.41 -20.70 -11.06
N GLU A 167 12.48 -20.73 -11.87
CA GLU A 167 13.80 -20.22 -11.50
C GLU A 167 14.24 -19.00 -12.33
N ALA A 168 13.28 -18.30 -12.92
CA ALA A 168 13.51 -17.17 -13.83
C ALA A 168 14.40 -16.06 -13.23
N ALA A 169 14.33 -15.85 -11.93
CA ALA A 169 15.16 -14.86 -11.22
C ALA A 169 16.67 -15.17 -11.28
N LEU A 170 17.02 -16.44 -11.44
CA LEU A 170 18.42 -16.90 -11.46
C LEU A 170 18.89 -17.30 -12.86
N THR A 171 17.99 -17.91 -13.64
CA THR A 171 18.34 -18.47 -14.96
C THR A 171 17.94 -17.58 -16.13
N GLY A 172 17.00 -16.64 -15.91
CA GLY A 172 16.41 -15.82 -16.96
C GLY A 172 15.32 -16.54 -17.77
N GLU A 173 15.07 -17.85 -17.51
CA GLU A 173 14.08 -18.64 -18.23
C GLU A 173 12.77 -18.74 -17.44
N SER A 174 11.66 -18.32 -18.05
CA SER A 174 10.33 -18.32 -17.40
C SER A 174 9.62 -19.67 -17.42
N VAL A 175 10.19 -20.71 -18.06
CA VAL A 175 9.59 -22.04 -18.11
C VAL A 175 9.91 -22.80 -16.82
N PRO A 176 8.92 -23.29 -16.06
CA PRO A 176 9.16 -24.03 -14.82
C PRO A 176 9.95 -25.31 -15.05
N VAL A 177 10.99 -25.51 -14.26
CA VAL A 177 11.87 -26.69 -14.32
C VAL A 177 11.25 -27.83 -13.51
N THR A 178 11.07 -29.00 -14.14
CA THR A 178 10.66 -30.21 -13.42
C THR A 178 11.82 -30.72 -12.58
N LYS A 179 11.62 -30.87 -11.28
CA LYS A 179 12.62 -31.26 -10.30
C LYS A 179 12.60 -32.78 -10.08
N ALA A 180 13.76 -33.32 -9.72
CA ALA A 180 13.97 -34.74 -9.43
C ALA A 180 14.97 -34.91 -8.29
N VAL A 181 14.98 -36.05 -7.60
CA VAL A 181 15.89 -36.29 -6.48
C VAL A 181 17.19 -36.95 -6.93
N GLU A 182 17.23 -37.46 -8.15
CA GLU A 182 18.31 -38.28 -8.73
C GLU A 182 19.67 -37.53 -8.70
N LEU A 183 20.73 -38.29 -8.59
CA LEU A 183 22.10 -37.80 -8.57
C LEU A 183 22.50 -37.28 -9.96
N LEU A 184 23.06 -36.08 -10.02
CA LEU A 184 23.59 -35.53 -11.26
C LEU A 184 25.06 -35.89 -11.40
N THR A 185 25.45 -36.51 -12.52
CA THR A 185 26.83 -36.86 -12.84
C THR A 185 27.44 -35.80 -13.77
N GLY A 186 28.29 -34.94 -13.23
CA GLY A 186 28.96 -33.89 -14.02
C GLY A 186 29.80 -32.95 -13.15
N SER A 187 30.98 -32.58 -13.61
CA SER A 187 31.88 -31.75 -12.82
C SER A 187 31.50 -30.27 -12.82
N ASP A 188 30.60 -29.83 -13.73
CA ASP A 188 30.23 -28.40 -13.84
C ASP A 188 28.86 -28.27 -14.52
N VAL A 189 27.81 -28.68 -13.77
CA VAL A 189 26.41 -28.58 -14.25
C VAL A 189 25.94 -27.14 -14.14
N PRO A 190 25.43 -26.51 -15.22
CA PRO A 190 24.85 -25.17 -15.17
C PRO A 190 23.69 -25.09 -14.15
N LEU A 191 23.45 -23.91 -13.58
CA LEU A 191 22.50 -23.72 -12.50
C LEU A 191 21.09 -24.19 -12.89
N GLY A 192 20.61 -23.84 -14.07
CA GLY A 192 19.28 -24.22 -14.57
C GLY A 192 19.10 -25.74 -14.84
N ASP A 193 20.18 -26.48 -14.98
CA ASP A 193 20.15 -27.95 -15.20
C ASP A 193 20.25 -28.75 -13.90
N ARG A 194 20.45 -28.10 -12.75
CA ARG A 194 20.53 -28.75 -11.43
C ARG A 194 19.15 -29.13 -10.92
N LYS A 195 18.54 -30.14 -11.50
CA LYS A 195 17.15 -30.55 -11.23
C LYS A 195 16.93 -31.07 -9.81
N ASN A 196 17.97 -31.43 -9.08
CA ASN A 196 17.91 -31.95 -7.72
C ASN A 196 18.18 -30.86 -6.63
N MET A 197 18.29 -29.62 -7.04
CA MET A 197 18.47 -28.46 -6.14
C MET A 197 17.26 -27.51 -6.23
N CYS A 198 17.07 -26.74 -5.19
CA CYS A 198 16.17 -25.59 -5.18
C CYS A 198 16.93 -24.36 -4.66
N TYR A 199 16.57 -23.18 -5.14
CA TYR A 199 17.32 -21.95 -4.93
C TYR A 199 16.48 -20.83 -4.36
N MET A 200 17.08 -20.03 -3.47
CA MET A 200 16.45 -18.83 -2.90
C MET A 200 15.92 -17.88 -3.98
N GLY A 201 14.73 -17.37 -3.78
CA GLY A 201 14.09 -16.43 -4.73
C GLY A 201 13.34 -17.09 -5.88
N SER A 202 13.37 -18.43 -5.97
CA SER A 202 12.57 -19.23 -6.90
C SER A 202 11.20 -19.56 -6.30
N THR A 203 10.28 -20.04 -7.13
CA THR A 203 8.90 -20.30 -6.73
C THR A 203 8.43 -21.68 -7.11
N VAL A 204 7.76 -22.38 -6.20
CA VAL A 204 7.10 -23.66 -6.47
C VAL A 204 5.79 -23.41 -7.20
N VAL A 205 5.69 -23.79 -8.48
CA VAL A 205 4.47 -23.59 -9.28
C VAL A 205 3.57 -24.81 -9.34
N TYR A 206 4.12 -26.00 -9.08
CA TYR A 206 3.34 -27.25 -9.10
C TYR A 206 3.98 -28.33 -8.23
N GLY A 207 3.15 -29.20 -7.65
CA GLY A 207 3.58 -30.36 -6.88
C GLY A 207 4.03 -30.02 -5.46
N ARG A 208 4.74 -30.95 -4.83
CA ARG A 208 5.26 -30.82 -3.47
C ARG A 208 6.61 -31.51 -3.32
N GLY A 209 7.39 -31.08 -2.33
CA GLY A 209 8.69 -31.71 -2.04
C GLY A 209 9.21 -31.38 -0.64
N LYS A 210 10.33 -31.99 -0.29
CA LYS A 210 11.12 -31.63 0.90
C LYS A 210 12.56 -31.37 0.46
N ALA A 211 13.19 -30.38 1.04
CA ALA A 211 14.58 -30.05 0.79
C ALA A 211 15.33 -29.79 2.11
N VAL A 212 16.58 -30.23 2.18
CA VAL A 212 17.48 -29.81 3.26
C VAL A 212 18.21 -28.55 2.83
N ILE A 213 18.19 -27.54 3.69
CA ILE A 213 18.87 -26.26 3.42
C ILE A 213 20.38 -26.45 3.48
N THR A 214 21.06 -26.07 2.41
CA THR A 214 22.53 -26.19 2.27
C THR A 214 23.24 -24.84 2.41
N ALA A 215 22.61 -23.74 1.99
CA ALA A 215 23.16 -22.40 2.12
C ALA A 215 22.08 -21.39 2.45
N THR A 216 22.43 -20.34 3.23
CA THR A 216 21.53 -19.26 3.69
C THR A 216 22.14 -17.89 3.44
N GLY A 217 21.32 -16.87 3.31
CA GLY A 217 21.71 -15.46 3.18
C GLY A 217 22.68 -15.20 2.02
N MET A 218 23.81 -14.60 2.30
CA MET A 218 24.82 -14.24 1.28
C MET A 218 25.54 -15.44 0.66
N ASP A 219 25.47 -16.62 1.27
CA ASP A 219 26.09 -17.84 0.76
C ASP A 219 25.22 -18.53 -0.31
N THR A 220 23.96 -18.10 -0.50
CA THR A 220 23.07 -18.60 -1.55
C THR A 220 23.50 -18.10 -2.93
N GLU A 221 23.04 -18.78 -4.00
CA GLU A 221 23.28 -18.29 -5.38
C GLU A 221 22.70 -16.87 -5.60
N MET A 222 21.52 -16.61 -5.04
CA MET A 222 20.94 -15.27 -5.04
C MET A 222 21.81 -14.28 -4.23
N GLY A 223 22.38 -14.70 -3.10
CA GLY A 223 23.27 -13.88 -2.29
C GLY A 223 24.55 -13.45 -3.02
N LYS A 224 25.11 -14.34 -3.83
CA LYS A 224 26.28 -14.06 -4.68
C LYS A 224 25.95 -13.00 -5.74
N ILE A 225 24.74 -13.03 -6.31
CA ILE A 225 24.24 -12.05 -7.28
C ILE A 225 23.93 -10.73 -6.59
N ALA A 226 23.30 -10.78 -5.41
CA ALA A 226 22.93 -9.59 -4.64
C ALA A 226 24.14 -8.72 -4.25
N HIS A 227 25.31 -9.32 -4.05
CA HIS A 227 26.54 -8.58 -3.80
C HIS A 227 26.94 -7.67 -4.98
N VAL A 228 26.57 -8.04 -6.20
CA VAL A 228 26.81 -7.23 -7.43
C VAL A 228 25.72 -6.18 -7.62
N LEU A 229 24.47 -6.47 -7.18
CA LEU A 229 23.30 -5.60 -7.32
C LEU A 229 23.09 -4.61 -6.17
N ALA A 230 23.81 -4.76 -5.06
CA ALA A 230 23.69 -3.88 -3.86
C ALA A 230 23.98 -2.39 -4.10
N GLN A 231 24.37 -1.99 -5.32
CA GLN A 231 24.63 -0.62 -5.76
C GLN A 231 23.45 0.01 -6.52
N THR A 232 22.29 -0.66 -6.61
CA THR A 232 21.15 -0.12 -7.35
C THR A 232 20.40 0.88 -6.47
N GLU A 233 20.32 2.13 -6.93
CA GLU A 233 19.59 3.22 -6.28
C GLU A 233 18.11 2.85 -6.08
N GLN A 234 17.53 3.27 -4.94
CA GLN A 234 16.09 3.11 -4.68
C GLN A 234 15.27 3.83 -5.75
N GLU A 235 14.25 3.17 -6.28
CA GLU A 235 13.35 3.76 -7.28
C GLU A 235 12.59 4.96 -6.68
N GLN A 236 12.81 6.13 -7.28
CA GLN A 236 12.06 7.35 -6.93
C GLN A 236 10.62 7.27 -7.44
N THR A 237 9.66 7.75 -6.62
CA THR A 237 8.27 7.87 -7.07
C THR A 237 8.12 8.87 -8.23
N PRO A 238 7.08 8.74 -9.09
CA PRO A 238 6.81 9.71 -10.14
C PRO A 238 6.74 11.15 -9.63
N LEU A 239 6.15 11.36 -8.45
CA LEU A 239 6.08 12.65 -7.79
C LEU A 239 7.47 13.17 -7.39
N GLN A 240 8.31 12.32 -6.78
CA GLN A 240 9.68 12.70 -6.42
C GLN A 240 10.51 13.08 -7.67
N ARG A 241 10.38 12.33 -8.77
CA ARG A 241 11.04 12.69 -10.06
C ARG A 241 10.55 14.05 -10.59
N LYS A 242 9.23 14.29 -10.57
CA LYS A 242 8.65 15.60 -10.98
C LYS A 242 9.14 16.73 -10.09
N LEU A 243 9.25 16.52 -8.77
CA LEU A 243 9.78 17.51 -7.82
C LEU A 243 11.26 17.79 -8.03
N THR A 244 12.08 16.77 -8.26
CA THR A 244 13.50 16.94 -8.59
C THR A 244 13.68 17.75 -9.89
N GLN A 245 12.85 17.48 -10.90
CA GLN A 245 12.87 18.23 -12.15
C GLN A 245 12.41 19.68 -11.95
N LEU A 246 11.38 19.90 -11.13
CA LEU A 246 10.92 21.22 -10.74
C LEU A 246 12.02 21.99 -10.01
N GLY A 247 12.66 21.38 -9.01
CA GLY A 247 13.78 21.97 -8.27
C GLY A 247 14.92 22.41 -9.22
N LYS A 248 15.33 21.55 -10.14
CA LYS A 248 16.35 21.90 -11.17
C LYS A 248 15.92 23.08 -12.05
N THR A 249 14.64 23.17 -12.40
CA THR A 249 14.11 24.27 -13.23
C THR A 249 14.07 25.58 -12.44
N LEU A 250 13.61 25.53 -11.19
CA LEU A 250 13.60 26.68 -10.27
C LEU A 250 15.03 27.18 -10.01
N SER A 251 15.98 26.28 -9.71
CA SER A 251 17.38 26.66 -9.47
C SER A 251 18.01 27.38 -10.67
N LYS A 252 17.71 26.96 -11.90
CA LYS A 252 18.18 27.66 -13.10
C LYS A 252 17.58 29.06 -13.25
N LEU A 253 16.27 29.17 -13.00
CA LEU A 253 15.55 30.45 -13.05
C LEU A 253 16.12 31.41 -12.01
N VAL A 254 16.28 30.93 -10.79
CA VAL A 254 16.83 31.72 -9.66
C VAL A 254 18.25 32.17 -9.95
N LEU A 255 19.11 31.29 -10.42
CA LEU A 255 20.48 31.67 -10.81
C LEU A 255 20.47 32.80 -11.86
N GLY A 256 19.55 32.73 -12.82
CA GLY A 256 19.37 33.81 -13.80
C GLY A 256 18.96 35.12 -13.17
N ILE A 257 18.01 35.10 -12.20
CA ILE A 257 17.56 36.28 -11.48
C ILE A 257 18.67 36.82 -10.57
N CYS A 258 19.41 36.00 -9.87
CA CYS A 258 20.55 36.41 -9.03
C CYS A 258 21.64 37.11 -9.86
N VAL A 259 22.01 36.55 -11.01
CA VAL A 259 22.98 37.18 -11.91
C VAL A 259 22.45 38.52 -12.43
N PHE A 260 21.17 38.58 -12.80
CA PHE A 260 20.53 39.83 -13.24
C PHE A 260 20.56 40.91 -12.12
N ILE A 261 20.14 40.58 -10.91
CA ILE A 261 20.13 41.51 -9.77
C ILE A 261 21.55 41.93 -9.41
N PHE A 262 22.53 41.00 -9.38
CA PHE A 262 23.92 41.32 -9.12
C PHE A 262 24.46 42.35 -10.11
N ILE A 263 24.21 42.17 -11.41
CA ILE A 263 24.65 43.12 -12.45
C ILE A 263 23.88 44.41 -12.35
N PHE A 264 22.55 44.37 -12.15
CA PHE A 264 21.69 45.55 -12.04
C PHE A 264 22.11 46.43 -10.89
N ASP A 265 22.24 45.85 -9.68
CA ASP A 265 22.59 46.58 -8.47
C ASP A 265 23.97 47.23 -8.56
N LEU A 266 24.95 46.45 -9.08
CA LEU A 266 26.31 46.95 -9.37
C LEU A 266 26.33 48.14 -10.33
N VAL A 267 25.47 48.12 -11.35
CA VAL A 267 25.34 49.25 -12.33
C VAL A 267 24.61 50.44 -11.69
N VAL A 268 23.58 50.23 -10.89
CA VAL A 268 22.80 51.30 -10.25
C VAL A 268 23.58 51.97 -9.15
N VAL A 269 24.30 51.22 -8.33
CA VAL A 269 25.19 51.75 -7.28
C VAL A 269 26.34 52.57 -7.89
N GLY A 270 26.89 52.10 -9.02
CA GLY A 270 27.96 52.77 -9.74
C GLY A 270 29.30 52.80 -8.97
N ASP A 271 29.40 52.16 -7.82
CA ASP A 271 30.61 51.98 -7.05
C ASP A 271 31.16 50.57 -7.27
N TYR A 272 32.37 50.49 -7.79
CA TYR A 272 33.07 49.25 -8.07
C TYR A 272 34.14 48.93 -7.01
N SER A 273 34.05 49.53 -5.86
CA SER A 273 34.89 49.17 -4.71
C SER A 273 34.65 47.72 -4.30
N LEU A 274 35.65 47.09 -3.68
CA LEU A 274 35.54 45.71 -3.22
C LEU A 274 34.39 45.54 -2.24
N THR A 275 34.16 46.51 -1.34
CA THR A 275 33.07 46.56 -0.38
C THR A 275 31.70 46.55 -1.07
N ALA A 276 31.46 47.44 -2.05
CA ALA A 276 30.21 47.51 -2.83
C ALA A 276 29.95 46.25 -3.63
N ILE A 277 30.96 45.62 -4.23
CA ILE A 277 30.82 44.33 -4.92
C ILE A 277 30.41 43.22 -3.91
N LEU A 278 30.98 43.20 -2.72
CA LEU A 278 30.68 42.21 -1.69
C LEU A 278 29.24 42.38 -1.12
N GLU A 279 28.80 43.61 -0.89
CA GLU A 279 27.43 43.96 -0.48
C GLU A 279 26.41 43.53 -1.53
N THR A 280 26.61 43.86 -2.79
CA THR A 280 25.78 43.44 -3.92
C THR A 280 25.75 41.89 -4.05
N PHE A 281 26.87 41.21 -3.82
CA PHE A 281 26.93 39.78 -3.80
C PHE A 281 26.05 39.18 -2.67
N MET A 282 26.05 39.80 -1.47
CA MET A 282 25.21 39.37 -0.35
C MET A 282 23.72 39.52 -0.67
N VAL A 283 23.29 40.55 -1.41
CA VAL A 283 21.91 40.69 -1.90
C VAL A 283 21.56 39.56 -2.86
N ALA A 284 22.45 39.22 -3.80
CA ALA A 284 22.23 38.08 -4.72
C ALA A 284 22.18 36.74 -3.97
N VAL A 285 22.97 36.56 -2.91
CA VAL A 285 22.91 35.38 -2.01
C VAL A 285 21.59 35.34 -1.26
N SER A 286 21.10 36.46 -0.71
CA SER A 286 19.77 36.54 -0.06
C SER A 286 18.68 36.05 -1.01
N LEU A 287 18.71 36.49 -2.27
CA LEU A 287 17.75 36.07 -3.27
C LEU A 287 17.87 34.57 -3.60
N ALA A 288 19.09 34.03 -3.66
CA ALA A 288 19.31 32.62 -3.86
C ALA A 288 18.76 31.77 -2.70
N VAL A 289 18.95 32.21 -1.46
CA VAL A 289 18.40 31.59 -0.25
C VAL A 289 16.87 31.58 -0.28
N ALA A 290 16.25 32.73 -0.56
CA ALA A 290 14.79 32.91 -0.64
C ALA A 290 14.13 31.99 -1.66
N ALA A 291 14.83 31.63 -2.72
CA ALA A 291 14.22 31.00 -3.88
C ALA A 291 14.21 29.48 -3.88
N ILE A 292 14.96 28.86 -2.99
CA ILE A 292 15.06 27.40 -2.93
C ILE A 292 14.15 26.88 -1.82
N PRO A 293 13.09 26.12 -2.15
CA PRO A 293 12.19 25.57 -1.14
C PRO A 293 12.89 24.46 -0.36
N GLU A 294 13.53 24.82 0.75
CA GLU A 294 14.11 23.88 1.68
C GLU A 294 13.04 22.93 2.22
N GLY A 295 13.39 21.70 2.41
CA GLY A 295 12.46 20.73 2.99
C GLY A 295 11.37 20.20 2.05
N LEU A 296 11.20 20.69 0.80
CA LEU A 296 10.12 20.21 -0.09
C LEU A 296 10.17 18.70 -0.32
N ALA A 297 11.33 18.15 -0.66
CA ALA A 297 11.52 16.71 -0.85
C ALA A 297 11.34 15.95 0.46
N THR A 298 11.84 16.50 1.55
CA THR A 298 11.76 15.92 2.89
C THR A 298 10.32 15.87 3.39
N VAL A 299 9.56 16.97 3.24
CA VAL A 299 8.13 17.02 3.62
C VAL A 299 7.35 15.95 2.86
N VAL A 300 7.57 15.79 1.55
CA VAL A 300 6.90 14.77 0.74
C VAL A 300 7.24 13.36 1.23
N THR A 301 8.50 13.10 1.51
CA THR A 301 8.94 11.78 2.00
C THR A 301 8.35 11.46 3.37
N VAL A 302 8.33 12.42 4.29
CA VAL A 302 7.73 12.26 5.63
C VAL A 302 6.22 12.03 5.53
N VAL A 303 5.51 12.80 4.70
CA VAL A 303 4.06 12.64 4.48
C VAL A 303 3.73 11.27 3.88
N LEU A 304 4.50 10.82 2.89
CA LEU A 304 4.36 9.47 2.32
C LEU A 304 4.59 8.40 3.39
N SER A 305 5.65 8.50 4.19
CA SER A 305 5.97 7.52 5.25
C SER A 305 4.87 7.42 6.30
N ILE A 306 4.34 8.56 6.75
CA ILE A 306 3.21 8.59 7.70
C ILE A 306 1.96 7.99 7.07
N GLY A 307 1.68 8.33 5.80
CA GLY A 307 0.56 7.80 5.06
C GLY A 307 0.61 6.28 4.92
N VAL A 308 1.76 5.74 4.55
CA VAL A 308 1.98 4.28 4.44
C VAL A 308 1.82 3.59 5.80
N THR A 309 2.33 4.21 6.87
CA THR A 309 2.12 3.69 8.24
C THR A 309 0.63 3.65 8.61
N ASN A 310 -0.15 4.66 8.22
CA ASN A 310 -1.59 4.68 8.46
C ASN A 310 -2.35 3.63 7.62
N MET A 311 -1.95 3.42 6.35
CA MET A 311 -2.49 2.36 5.50
C MET A 311 -2.24 0.98 6.11
N SER A 312 -1.03 0.72 6.60
CA SER A 312 -0.68 -0.54 7.26
C SER A 312 -1.51 -0.81 8.51
N LYS A 313 -1.77 0.21 9.35
CA LYS A 313 -2.67 0.10 10.51
C LYS A 313 -4.11 -0.23 10.13
N ARG A 314 -4.50 -0.01 8.88
CA ARG A 314 -5.80 -0.34 8.30
C ARG A 314 -5.73 -1.54 7.37
N HIS A 315 -4.84 -2.47 7.64
CA HIS A 315 -4.68 -3.74 6.92
C HIS A 315 -4.18 -3.65 5.48
N ALA A 316 -3.82 -2.47 4.97
CA ALA A 316 -3.22 -2.29 3.65
C ALA A 316 -1.70 -2.10 3.78
N VAL A 317 -0.93 -3.16 3.62
CA VAL A 317 0.53 -3.13 3.74
C VAL A 317 1.14 -2.80 2.39
N ILE A 318 1.71 -1.61 2.27
CA ILE A 318 2.36 -1.13 1.05
C ILE A 318 3.77 -1.70 0.97
N ARG A 319 4.12 -2.31 -0.14
CA ARG A 319 5.47 -2.85 -0.41
C ARG A 319 6.33 -1.92 -1.25
N ARG A 320 5.71 -1.10 -2.11
CA ARG A 320 6.40 -0.11 -2.95
C ARG A 320 5.79 1.26 -2.74
N LEU A 321 6.60 2.25 -2.38
CA LEU A 321 6.13 3.63 -2.14
C LEU A 321 5.46 4.26 -3.38
N THR A 322 5.88 3.85 -4.58
CA THR A 322 5.28 4.28 -5.84
C THR A 322 3.78 3.96 -5.94
N ALA A 323 3.35 2.87 -5.31
CA ALA A 323 1.96 2.43 -5.32
C ALA A 323 1.01 3.41 -4.61
N VAL A 324 1.48 4.14 -3.59
CA VAL A 324 0.66 5.10 -2.83
C VAL A 324 0.11 6.21 -3.72
N GLU A 325 0.96 6.76 -4.59
CA GLU A 325 0.54 7.80 -5.54
C GLU A 325 -0.44 7.24 -6.58
N THR A 326 -0.14 6.03 -7.09
CA THR A 326 -0.94 5.36 -8.12
C THR A 326 -2.30 4.94 -7.57
N LEU A 327 -2.38 4.48 -6.31
CA LEU A 327 -3.63 4.16 -5.61
C LEU A 327 -4.62 5.32 -5.63
N GLY A 328 -4.15 6.53 -5.35
CA GLY A 328 -5.00 7.73 -5.40
C GLY A 328 -5.56 8.06 -6.80
N CYS A 329 -4.98 7.49 -7.86
CA CYS A 329 -5.41 7.65 -9.25
C CYS A 329 -6.25 6.48 -9.77
N THR A 330 -6.49 5.44 -8.99
CA THR A 330 -7.20 4.22 -9.41
C THR A 330 -8.56 4.54 -10.01
N GLN A 331 -8.81 3.98 -11.20
CA GLN A 331 -10.05 4.14 -11.98
C GLN A 331 -10.81 2.82 -12.11
N VAL A 332 -10.09 1.69 -12.12
CA VAL A 332 -10.67 0.35 -12.24
C VAL A 332 -10.05 -0.55 -11.16
N ILE A 333 -10.88 -1.30 -10.46
CA ILE A 333 -10.46 -2.34 -9.52
C ILE A 333 -10.97 -3.67 -10.04
N CYS A 334 -10.08 -4.48 -10.61
CA CYS A 334 -10.32 -5.85 -11.00
C CYS A 334 -10.11 -6.74 -9.78
N SER A 335 -11.19 -7.35 -9.29
CA SER A 335 -11.15 -8.20 -8.10
C SER A 335 -11.47 -9.64 -8.44
N ASP A 336 -10.66 -10.57 -7.93
CA ASP A 336 -11.08 -11.95 -7.84
C ASP A 336 -12.31 -12.04 -6.91
N LYS A 337 -13.18 -13.00 -7.16
CA LYS A 337 -14.38 -13.20 -6.35
C LYS A 337 -14.04 -13.84 -5.01
N THR A 338 -13.38 -15.02 -5.08
CA THR A 338 -13.18 -15.91 -3.94
C THR A 338 -12.17 -15.32 -2.94
N GLY A 339 -12.53 -15.34 -1.67
CA GLY A 339 -11.66 -14.83 -0.60
C GLY A 339 -11.55 -13.31 -0.51
N THR A 340 -11.83 -12.54 -1.59
CA THR A 340 -11.74 -11.08 -1.63
C THR A 340 -13.12 -10.42 -1.50
N LEU A 341 -14.05 -10.74 -2.41
CA LEU A 341 -15.44 -10.28 -2.35
C LEU A 341 -16.30 -11.16 -1.45
N THR A 342 -15.92 -12.43 -1.33
CA THR A 342 -16.57 -13.43 -0.50
C THR A 342 -15.67 -13.86 0.67
N GLN A 343 -16.24 -14.61 1.61
CA GLN A 343 -15.53 -14.99 2.86
C GLN A 343 -14.58 -16.18 2.69
N ASN A 344 -14.53 -16.81 1.52
CA ASN A 344 -13.85 -18.08 1.26
C ASN A 344 -14.26 -19.18 2.26
N LYS A 345 -15.53 -19.17 2.65
CA LYS A 345 -16.10 -20.09 3.63
C LYS A 345 -17.47 -20.53 3.15
N MET A 346 -17.56 -21.74 2.61
CA MET A 346 -18.85 -22.32 2.26
C MET A 346 -19.76 -22.36 3.48
N THR A 347 -21.02 -21.97 3.29
CA THR A 347 -22.03 -21.93 4.36
C THR A 347 -23.36 -22.43 3.82
N VAL A 348 -24.05 -23.30 4.57
CA VAL A 348 -25.42 -23.72 4.25
C VAL A 348 -26.36 -22.58 4.61
N VAL A 349 -27.05 -22.02 3.61
CA VAL A 349 -27.94 -20.86 3.75
C VAL A 349 -29.41 -21.20 3.55
N GLU A 350 -29.70 -22.31 2.88
CA GLU A 350 -31.06 -22.75 2.59
C GLU A 350 -31.13 -24.29 2.68
N HIS A 351 -32.24 -24.85 3.14
CA HIS A 351 -32.46 -26.27 3.19
C HIS A 351 -33.92 -26.64 2.96
N THR A 352 -34.18 -27.86 2.53
CA THR A 352 -35.52 -28.46 2.49
C THR A 352 -35.54 -29.78 3.26
N GLY A 353 -36.73 -30.22 3.68
CA GLY A 353 -36.89 -31.44 4.46
C GLY A 353 -36.73 -31.27 5.96
N PRO A 354 -36.85 -32.33 6.73
CA PRO A 354 -36.79 -32.30 8.20
C PRO A 354 -35.39 -31.96 8.68
N LEU A 355 -35.25 -30.90 9.50
CA LEU A 355 -33.97 -30.26 9.84
C LEU A 355 -33.02 -31.23 10.59
N THR A 356 -33.50 -31.89 11.68
CA THR A 356 -32.64 -32.76 12.51
C THR A 356 -32.13 -33.98 11.74
N PRO A 357 -32.93 -34.74 10.98
CA PRO A 357 -32.45 -35.84 10.14
C PRO A 357 -31.47 -35.37 9.06
N LEU A 358 -31.76 -34.26 8.41
CA LEU A 358 -30.89 -33.66 7.40
C LEU A 358 -29.53 -33.29 8.03
N ALA A 359 -29.55 -32.54 9.13
CA ALA A 359 -28.33 -32.12 9.82
C ALA A 359 -27.49 -33.31 10.30
N THR A 360 -28.16 -34.37 10.84
CA THR A 360 -27.47 -35.60 11.24
C THR A 360 -26.82 -36.33 10.08
N ALA A 361 -27.54 -36.50 8.96
CA ALA A 361 -27.02 -37.16 7.78
C ALA A 361 -25.83 -36.40 7.17
N MET A 362 -25.95 -35.06 7.06
CA MET A 362 -24.88 -34.21 6.52
C MET A 362 -23.64 -34.15 7.42
N THR A 363 -23.82 -34.28 8.74
CA THR A 363 -22.72 -34.33 9.72
C THR A 363 -22.00 -35.67 9.72
N LEU A 364 -22.73 -36.79 9.71
CA LEU A 364 -22.15 -38.13 9.84
C LEU A 364 -21.60 -38.68 8.53
N CYS A 365 -22.24 -38.39 7.41
CA CYS A 365 -21.72 -38.73 6.08
C CYS A 365 -20.70 -37.68 5.63
N ASN A 366 -19.58 -37.58 6.36
CA ASN A 366 -18.65 -36.43 6.23
C ASN A 366 -17.29 -36.78 6.85
N ASP A 367 -16.19 -36.26 6.23
CA ASP A 367 -14.82 -36.50 6.71
C ASP A 367 -14.20 -35.29 7.40
N ALA A 368 -14.82 -34.08 7.31
CA ALA A 368 -14.34 -32.88 8.00
C ALA A 368 -14.44 -33.06 9.53
N ILE A 369 -13.54 -32.45 10.27
CA ILE A 369 -13.39 -32.54 11.72
C ILE A 369 -13.89 -31.23 12.34
N LEU A 370 -14.72 -31.32 13.41
CA LEU A 370 -15.17 -30.14 14.15
C LEU A 370 -14.16 -29.79 15.24
N GLU A 371 -13.59 -28.62 15.19
CA GLU A 371 -12.71 -28.03 16.20
C GLU A 371 -13.38 -26.84 16.91
N GLU A 372 -12.71 -26.26 17.93
CA GLU A 372 -13.24 -25.13 18.69
C GLU A 372 -13.59 -23.88 17.82
N ASN A 373 -12.83 -23.65 16.76
CA ASN A 373 -12.99 -22.52 15.85
C ASN A 373 -13.84 -22.81 14.59
N GLY A 374 -14.47 -24.01 14.54
CA GLY A 374 -15.29 -24.47 13.41
C GLY A 374 -14.74 -25.72 12.74
N ALA A 375 -15.47 -26.23 11.75
CA ALA A 375 -15.07 -27.45 11.06
C ALA A 375 -13.88 -27.23 10.13
N GLN A 376 -12.92 -28.15 10.14
CA GLN A 376 -11.76 -28.23 9.24
C GLN A 376 -11.89 -29.42 8.30
N GLY A 377 -11.55 -29.20 7.02
CA GLY A 377 -11.64 -30.17 5.96
C GLY A 377 -11.91 -29.53 4.61
N GLU A 378 -12.38 -30.34 3.64
CA GLU A 378 -12.83 -29.80 2.35
C GLU A 378 -13.97 -28.79 2.59
N PRO A 379 -13.95 -27.62 1.91
CA PRO A 379 -14.89 -26.51 2.23
C PRO A 379 -16.37 -26.88 2.23
N THR A 380 -16.80 -27.72 1.32
CA THR A 380 -18.18 -28.23 1.24
C THR A 380 -18.52 -29.09 2.45
N GLU A 381 -17.62 -29.98 2.83
CA GLU A 381 -17.79 -30.86 3.99
C GLU A 381 -17.76 -30.10 5.31
N ALA A 382 -16.82 -29.15 5.44
CA ALA A 382 -16.75 -28.27 6.61
C ALA A 382 -18.05 -27.47 6.78
N ALA A 383 -18.65 -26.99 5.68
CA ALA A 383 -19.94 -26.28 5.70
C ALA A 383 -21.07 -27.14 6.28
N LEU A 384 -21.13 -28.40 5.89
CA LEU A 384 -22.15 -29.34 6.35
C LEU A 384 -21.96 -29.74 7.84
N VAL A 385 -20.73 -29.90 8.31
CA VAL A 385 -20.43 -30.16 9.73
C VAL A 385 -20.75 -28.95 10.58
N ASN A 386 -20.43 -27.72 10.12
CA ASN A 386 -20.84 -26.49 10.82
C ASN A 386 -22.37 -26.34 10.85
N PHE A 387 -23.06 -26.68 9.76
CA PHE A 387 -24.52 -26.68 9.72
C PHE A 387 -25.11 -27.64 10.77
N GLY A 388 -24.54 -28.85 10.88
CA GLY A 388 -24.93 -29.81 11.91
C GLY A 388 -24.69 -29.28 13.32
N ALA A 389 -23.53 -28.70 13.58
CA ALA A 389 -23.19 -28.17 14.91
C ALA A 389 -24.15 -27.04 15.36
N VAL A 390 -24.50 -26.12 14.47
CA VAL A 390 -25.45 -25.02 14.73
C VAL A 390 -26.86 -25.54 15.00
N ASN A 391 -27.24 -26.67 14.37
CA ASN A 391 -28.58 -27.28 14.52
C ASN A 391 -28.64 -28.41 15.58
N GLY A 392 -27.70 -28.40 16.53
CA GLY A 392 -27.73 -29.33 17.69
C GLY A 392 -27.23 -30.75 17.39
N CYS A 393 -26.55 -30.95 16.26
CA CYS A 393 -25.95 -32.19 15.80
C CYS A 393 -24.41 -32.07 15.68
N PRO A 394 -23.64 -31.71 16.73
CA PRO A 394 -22.18 -31.60 16.63
C PRO A 394 -21.55 -32.96 16.39
N LYS A 395 -20.62 -33.05 15.44
CA LYS A 395 -20.06 -34.30 14.92
C LYS A 395 -19.50 -35.22 16.02
N PRO A 396 -18.69 -34.77 16.99
CA PRO A 396 -18.18 -35.68 18.05
C PRO A 396 -19.30 -36.34 18.86
N LEU A 397 -20.39 -35.63 19.13
CA LEU A 397 -21.56 -36.16 19.85
C LEU A 397 -22.33 -37.18 18.98
N MET A 398 -22.47 -36.86 17.68
CA MET A 398 -23.18 -37.74 16.74
C MET A 398 -22.40 -39.04 16.48
N GLU A 399 -21.09 -38.97 16.32
CA GLU A 399 -20.20 -40.15 16.15
C GLU A 399 -20.18 -41.03 17.40
N THR A 400 -20.31 -40.47 18.61
CA THR A 400 -20.44 -41.24 19.85
C THR A 400 -21.78 -42.00 19.91
N ARG A 401 -22.85 -41.39 19.41
CA ARG A 401 -24.19 -42.01 19.37
C ARG A 401 -24.37 -43.01 18.24
N GLN A 402 -23.77 -42.69 17.11
CA GLN A 402 -23.87 -43.48 15.88
C GLN A 402 -22.48 -43.65 15.28
N PRO A 403 -21.63 -44.56 15.81
CA PRO A 403 -20.28 -44.75 15.28
C PRO A 403 -20.32 -45.34 13.89
N ARG A 404 -19.40 -44.81 13.02
CA ARG A 404 -19.22 -45.26 11.64
C ARG A 404 -18.66 -46.67 11.66
N CYS A 405 -19.27 -47.56 10.89
CA CYS A 405 -18.88 -48.98 10.76
C CYS A 405 -18.37 -49.33 9.37
N ALA A 406 -18.89 -48.66 8.35
CA ALA A 406 -18.48 -48.87 6.95
C ALA A 406 -18.71 -47.63 6.13
N GLU A 407 -18.09 -47.55 4.95
CA GLU A 407 -18.24 -46.43 4.01
C GLU A 407 -18.06 -46.84 2.56
N ALA A 408 -18.70 -46.10 1.66
CA ALA A 408 -18.37 -46.01 0.26
C ALA A 408 -17.89 -44.57 0.03
N PRO A 409 -16.57 -44.35 -0.13
CA PRO A 409 -15.99 -42.97 -0.24
C PRO A 409 -16.57 -42.22 -1.43
N PHE A 410 -16.40 -40.91 -1.39
CA PHE A 410 -16.82 -40.06 -2.51
C PHE A 410 -16.13 -40.44 -3.82
N ASP A 411 -16.92 -40.56 -4.85
CA ASP A 411 -16.44 -40.81 -6.20
C ASP A 411 -17.09 -39.87 -7.20
N SER A 412 -16.28 -39.23 -8.04
CA SER A 412 -16.72 -38.23 -8.98
C SER A 412 -17.61 -38.74 -10.12
N SER A 413 -17.51 -40.05 -10.45
CA SER A 413 -18.35 -40.65 -11.45
C SER A 413 -19.75 -40.95 -10.92
N ARG A 414 -19.87 -41.30 -9.64
CA ARG A 414 -21.15 -41.55 -8.93
C ARG A 414 -21.71 -40.23 -8.36
N LYS A 415 -20.85 -39.21 -8.09
CA LYS A 415 -21.16 -37.93 -7.49
C LYS A 415 -21.81 -38.04 -6.11
N MET A 416 -21.50 -39.03 -5.33
CA MET A 416 -22.02 -39.28 -3.99
C MET A 416 -21.04 -40.05 -3.10
N MET A 417 -21.37 -40.03 -1.81
CA MET A 417 -20.67 -40.73 -0.74
C MET A 417 -21.71 -41.34 0.18
N SER A 418 -21.41 -42.53 0.75
CA SER A 418 -22.28 -43.23 1.72
C SER A 418 -21.48 -43.67 2.94
N THR A 419 -22.08 -43.62 4.12
CA THR A 419 -21.49 -44.06 5.37
C THR A 419 -22.54 -44.88 6.13
N VAL A 420 -22.12 -45.97 6.78
CA VAL A 420 -22.97 -46.87 7.57
C VAL A 420 -22.61 -46.68 9.04
N HIS A 421 -23.61 -46.47 9.86
CA HIS A 421 -23.48 -46.17 11.30
C HIS A 421 -24.28 -47.15 12.14
N ARG A 422 -23.77 -47.51 13.32
CA ARG A 422 -24.48 -48.33 14.27
C ARG A 422 -25.45 -47.48 15.05
N THR A 423 -26.66 -47.98 15.27
CA THR A 423 -27.69 -47.40 16.16
C THR A 423 -28.09 -48.39 17.27
N ASP A 424 -28.92 -47.97 18.21
CA ASP A 424 -29.39 -48.81 19.29
C ASP A 424 -30.24 -50.00 18.78
N THR A 425 -30.85 -49.88 17.59
CA THR A 425 -31.81 -50.82 17.03
C THR A 425 -31.35 -51.53 15.73
N GLY A 426 -30.13 -51.28 15.28
CA GLY A 426 -29.61 -51.78 14.02
C GLY A 426 -28.54 -50.92 13.41
N PHE A 427 -28.60 -50.72 12.10
CA PHE A 427 -27.67 -49.87 11.36
C PHE A 427 -28.45 -48.87 10.49
N ILE A 428 -27.85 -47.71 10.32
CA ILE A 428 -28.36 -46.69 9.42
C ILE A 428 -27.25 -46.27 8.44
N GLN A 429 -27.62 -46.23 7.21
CA GLN A 429 -26.76 -45.66 6.17
C GLN A 429 -27.23 -44.22 5.89
N TYR A 430 -26.27 -43.33 5.79
CA TYR A 430 -26.48 -41.99 5.24
C TYR A 430 -25.73 -41.88 3.92
N THR A 431 -26.40 -41.26 2.94
CA THR A 431 -25.83 -40.98 1.61
C THR A 431 -25.97 -39.50 1.31
N LYS A 432 -24.89 -38.83 0.94
CA LYS A 432 -24.90 -37.44 0.43
C LYS A 432 -24.38 -37.37 -1.01
N GLY A 433 -24.92 -36.48 -1.80
CA GLY A 433 -24.43 -36.34 -3.20
C GLY A 433 -25.22 -35.34 -4.04
N ALA A 434 -24.96 -35.37 -5.34
CA ALA A 434 -25.69 -34.57 -6.29
C ALA A 434 -27.21 -34.88 -6.27
N PRO A 435 -28.09 -33.87 -6.19
CA PRO A 435 -29.53 -34.09 -6.00
C PRO A 435 -30.16 -35.01 -7.03
N ASP A 436 -29.81 -34.86 -8.29
CA ASP A 436 -30.28 -35.68 -9.41
C ASP A 436 -29.87 -37.16 -9.27
N GLU A 437 -28.62 -37.39 -8.85
CA GLU A 437 -28.07 -38.77 -8.71
C GLU A 437 -28.62 -39.49 -7.47
N VAL A 438 -28.70 -38.75 -6.33
CA VAL A 438 -29.26 -39.30 -5.09
C VAL A 438 -30.75 -39.59 -5.28
N LEU A 439 -31.50 -38.64 -5.82
CA LEU A 439 -32.95 -38.77 -6.00
C LEU A 439 -33.30 -39.93 -6.95
N ARG A 440 -32.47 -40.23 -7.96
CA ARG A 440 -32.64 -41.37 -8.88
C ARG A 440 -32.61 -42.70 -8.15
N ARG A 441 -31.85 -42.81 -7.05
CA ARG A 441 -31.67 -44.00 -6.23
C ARG A 441 -32.65 -44.10 -5.06
N CYS A 442 -33.50 -43.06 -4.90
CA CYS A 442 -34.52 -43.05 -3.85
C CYS A 442 -35.83 -43.68 -4.33
N THR A 443 -36.40 -44.54 -3.46
CA THR A 443 -37.73 -45.12 -3.62
C THR A 443 -38.72 -44.57 -2.61
N HIS A 444 -38.25 -43.95 -1.53
CA HIS A 444 -39.04 -43.32 -0.48
C HIS A 444 -38.51 -41.90 -0.20
N TYR A 445 -39.34 -41.13 0.51
CA TYR A 445 -38.93 -39.81 1.05
C TYR A 445 -39.47 -39.65 2.48
N MET A 446 -38.79 -38.76 3.23
CA MET A 446 -39.17 -38.48 4.63
C MET A 446 -39.98 -37.18 4.69
N GLU A 447 -41.13 -37.25 5.31
CA GLU A 447 -41.97 -36.09 5.56
C GLU A 447 -42.61 -36.17 6.95
N ASN A 448 -42.43 -35.14 7.80
CA ASN A 448 -42.92 -35.07 9.16
C ASN A 448 -42.59 -36.32 10.03
N GLY A 449 -41.39 -36.90 9.82
CA GLY A 449 -40.94 -38.09 10.54
C GLY A 449 -41.45 -39.43 9.99
N ALA A 450 -42.32 -39.42 8.97
CA ALA A 450 -42.82 -40.63 8.34
C ALA A 450 -42.07 -40.89 7.02
N ILE A 451 -41.81 -42.17 6.72
CA ILE A 451 -41.22 -42.63 5.45
C ILE A 451 -42.40 -42.94 4.49
N LEU A 452 -42.45 -42.26 3.39
CA LEU A 452 -43.53 -42.39 2.39
C LEU A 452 -42.96 -42.81 1.04
N PRO A 453 -43.72 -43.53 0.20
CA PRO A 453 -43.26 -43.88 -1.16
C PRO A 453 -43.05 -42.65 -2.00
N LEU A 454 -41.96 -42.57 -2.72
CA LEU A 454 -41.59 -41.43 -3.60
C LEU A 454 -42.43 -41.49 -4.90
N THR A 455 -43.40 -40.58 -5.03
CA THR A 455 -44.22 -40.44 -6.22
C THR A 455 -43.53 -39.54 -7.26
N GLU A 456 -43.92 -39.66 -8.54
CA GLU A 456 -43.35 -38.80 -9.59
C GLU A 456 -43.67 -37.30 -9.36
N GLU A 457 -44.83 -36.99 -8.78
CA GLU A 457 -45.18 -35.63 -8.38
C GLU A 457 -44.25 -35.07 -7.34
N LYS A 458 -43.93 -35.87 -6.28
CA LYS A 458 -43.00 -35.47 -5.24
C LYS A 458 -41.56 -35.39 -5.77
N ARG A 459 -41.17 -36.30 -6.66
CA ARG A 459 -39.87 -36.24 -7.37
C ARG A 459 -39.74 -34.93 -8.15
N ALA A 460 -40.78 -34.57 -8.92
CA ALA A 460 -40.80 -33.32 -9.66
C ALA A 460 -40.74 -32.07 -8.75
N ALA A 461 -41.42 -32.10 -7.60
CA ALA A 461 -41.35 -31.03 -6.60
C ALA A 461 -39.94 -30.85 -6.01
N ILE A 462 -39.28 -31.94 -5.65
CA ILE A 462 -37.89 -31.89 -5.12
C ILE A 462 -36.91 -31.35 -6.18
N LEU A 463 -37.09 -31.76 -7.45
CA LEU A 463 -36.26 -31.20 -8.53
C LEU A 463 -36.55 -29.72 -8.81
N ALA A 464 -37.80 -29.27 -8.58
CA ALA A 464 -38.14 -27.85 -8.67
C ALA A 464 -37.48 -27.04 -7.52
N ASP A 465 -37.47 -27.60 -6.28
CA ASP A 465 -36.77 -27.00 -5.14
C ASP A 465 -35.27 -26.92 -5.40
N ASN A 466 -34.67 -28.01 -5.90
CA ASN A 466 -33.26 -28.01 -6.31
C ASN A 466 -32.96 -26.93 -7.37
N LYS A 467 -33.84 -26.81 -8.37
CA LYS A 467 -33.69 -25.76 -9.39
C LYS A 467 -33.84 -24.36 -8.81
N ALA A 468 -34.80 -24.16 -7.93
CA ALA A 468 -35.00 -22.85 -7.27
C ALA A 468 -33.76 -22.43 -6.42
N MET A 469 -33.11 -23.39 -5.74
CA MET A 469 -31.85 -23.17 -5.05
C MET A 469 -30.68 -22.90 -6.04
N ALA A 470 -30.61 -23.68 -7.12
CA ALA A 470 -29.58 -23.50 -8.15
C ALA A 470 -29.72 -22.15 -8.89
N ASP A 471 -30.97 -21.68 -9.12
CA ASP A 471 -31.25 -20.37 -9.73
C ASP A 471 -30.77 -19.20 -8.80
N LYS A 472 -30.63 -19.46 -7.49
CA LYS A 472 -30.00 -18.54 -6.51
C LYS A 472 -28.48 -18.73 -6.42
N ALA A 473 -27.88 -19.47 -7.34
CA ALA A 473 -26.47 -19.80 -7.38
C ALA A 473 -25.97 -20.63 -6.17
N LEU A 474 -26.83 -21.36 -5.49
CA LEU A 474 -26.46 -22.26 -4.40
C LEU A 474 -25.88 -23.56 -4.94
N ARG A 475 -24.82 -24.04 -4.31
CA ARG A 475 -24.36 -25.42 -4.48
C ARG A 475 -25.25 -26.34 -3.66
N VAL A 476 -26.02 -27.19 -4.32
CA VAL A 476 -27.01 -28.03 -3.65
C VAL A 476 -26.50 -29.46 -3.50
N LEU A 477 -26.62 -30.01 -2.30
CA LEU A 477 -26.41 -31.42 -2.01
C LEU A 477 -27.69 -32.02 -1.42
N ALA A 478 -27.98 -33.26 -1.83
CA ALA A 478 -29.04 -34.06 -1.28
C ALA A 478 -28.52 -35.00 -0.18
N ALA A 479 -29.37 -35.28 0.82
CA ALA A 479 -29.17 -36.34 1.78
C ALA A 479 -30.28 -37.39 1.65
N ALA A 480 -29.89 -38.66 1.81
CA ALA A 480 -30.78 -39.80 1.89
C ALA A 480 -30.31 -40.76 3.00
N GLN A 481 -31.18 -41.65 3.41
CA GLN A 481 -30.85 -42.71 4.39
C GLN A 481 -31.45 -44.06 3.98
N ARG A 482 -30.91 -45.12 4.57
CA ARG A 482 -31.44 -46.50 4.50
C ARG A 482 -31.22 -47.19 5.84
N LEU A 483 -32.25 -47.92 6.32
CA LEU A 483 -32.19 -48.67 7.58
C LEU A 483 -31.87 -50.14 7.31
N TYR A 484 -31.10 -50.76 8.21
CA TYR A 484 -30.76 -52.17 8.16
C TYR A 484 -30.86 -52.80 9.56
N ASP A 485 -31.40 -54.00 9.65
CA ASP A 485 -31.47 -54.79 10.90
C ASP A 485 -30.09 -55.35 11.29
N SER A 486 -29.24 -55.63 10.33
CA SER A 486 -27.86 -56.12 10.49
C SER A 486 -26.92 -55.38 9.54
N LEU A 487 -25.60 -55.37 9.84
CA LEU A 487 -24.62 -54.79 8.93
C LEU A 487 -24.72 -55.48 7.55
N PRO A 488 -24.81 -54.74 6.45
CA PRO A 488 -24.87 -55.34 5.10
C PRO A 488 -23.68 -56.24 4.83
N ASP A 489 -23.93 -57.41 4.26
CA ASP A 489 -22.86 -58.36 3.90
C ASP A 489 -21.96 -57.86 2.79
N LYS A 490 -22.50 -57.01 1.91
CA LYS A 490 -21.80 -56.34 0.83
C LYS A 490 -21.76 -54.86 1.07
N LEU A 491 -20.57 -54.29 1.04
CA LEU A 491 -20.31 -52.88 1.33
C LEU A 491 -19.86 -52.11 0.05
N GLU A 492 -20.10 -52.74 -1.11
CA GLU A 492 -19.79 -52.10 -2.39
C GLU A 492 -20.82 -50.97 -2.69
N PRO A 493 -20.41 -49.89 -3.34
CA PRO A 493 -21.28 -48.74 -3.64
C PRO A 493 -22.58 -49.14 -4.36
N GLU A 494 -22.50 -50.15 -5.24
CA GLU A 494 -23.63 -50.63 -6.05
C GLU A 494 -24.72 -51.28 -5.19
N ASP A 495 -24.36 -51.89 -4.04
CA ASP A 495 -25.29 -52.52 -3.12
C ASP A 495 -25.81 -51.49 -2.06
N LEU A 496 -24.98 -50.58 -1.65
CA LEU A 496 -25.34 -49.58 -0.65
C LEU A 496 -26.21 -48.45 -1.22
N GLU A 497 -25.93 -47.98 -2.43
CA GLU A 497 -26.56 -46.81 -3.03
C GLU A 497 -27.83 -47.13 -3.84
N GLN A 498 -28.72 -47.95 -3.25
CA GLN A 498 -30.03 -48.31 -3.83
C GLN A 498 -31.09 -48.28 -2.75
N ASP A 499 -32.38 -48.18 -3.16
CA ASP A 499 -33.55 -48.18 -2.30
C ASP A 499 -33.48 -47.16 -1.14
N LEU A 500 -32.96 -45.99 -1.45
CA LEU A 500 -32.76 -44.93 -0.46
C LEU A 500 -34.06 -44.18 -0.14
N CYS A 501 -34.13 -43.65 1.10
CA CYS A 501 -35.16 -42.74 1.53
C CYS A 501 -34.59 -41.29 1.52
N PHE A 502 -35.09 -40.47 0.62
CA PHE A 502 -34.71 -39.05 0.53
C PHE A 502 -35.05 -38.27 1.76
N ILE A 503 -34.10 -37.52 2.36
CA ILE A 503 -34.29 -36.71 3.54
C ILE A 503 -34.53 -35.22 3.18
N GLY A 504 -33.65 -34.62 2.38
CA GLY A 504 -33.75 -33.22 2.04
C GLY A 504 -32.56 -32.70 1.22
N LEU A 505 -32.61 -31.41 0.94
CA LEU A 505 -31.56 -30.66 0.24
C LEU A 505 -30.88 -29.67 1.19
N ALA A 506 -29.61 -29.49 1.01
CA ALA A 506 -28.83 -28.41 1.64
C ALA A 506 -28.19 -27.55 0.54
N GLY A 507 -28.63 -26.30 0.45
CA GLY A 507 -28.08 -25.29 -0.45
C GLY A 507 -27.03 -24.44 0.24
N MET A 508 -25.83 -24.34 -0.32
CA MET A 508 -24.70 -23.65 0.28
C MET A 508 -24.07 -22.69 -0.72
N ILE A 509 -23.47 -21.64 -0.20
CA ILE A 509 -22.77 -20.64 -0.97
C ILE A 509 -21.57 -20.15 -0.14
N ASP A 510 -20.54 -19.60 -0.82
CA ASP A 510 -19.54 -18.75 -0.18
C ASP A 510 -20.13 -17.32 -0.10
N PRO A 511 -20.55 -16.87 1.12
CA PRO A 511 -21.29 -15.65 1.25
C PRO A 511 -20.43 -14.43 0.97
N VAL A 512 -21.06 -13.39 0.45
CA VAL A 512 -20.46 -12.08 0.27
C VAL A 512 -20.06 -11.50 1.64
N ARG A 513 -18.92 -10.83 1.70
CA ARG A 513 -18.52 -10.08 2.90
C ARG A 513 -19.48 -8.90 3.11
N PRO A 514 -20.01 -8.66 4.32
CA PRO A 514 -21.03 -7.62 4.59
C PRO A 514 -20.60 -6.22 4.14
N GLU A 515 -19.32 -5.87 4.34
CA GLU A 515 -18.74 -4.57 4.07
C GLU A 515 -18.48 -4.29 2.58
N VAL A 516 -18.46 -5.31 1.73
CA VAL A 516 -18.13 -5.17 0.30
C VAL A 516 -19.21 -4.40 -0.46
N LYS A 517 -20.48 -4.56 -0.11
CA LYS A 517 -21.58 -3.83 -0.74
C LYS A 517 -21.43 -2.32 -0.60
N ASP A 518 -21.11 -1.86 0.61
CA ASP A 518 -20.88 -0.44 0.89
C ASP A 518 -19.60 0.05 0.19
N ALA A 519 -18.55 -0.78 0.16
CA ALA A 519 -17.31 -0.47 -0.54
C ALA A 519 -17.51 -0.33 -2.05
N VAL A 520 -18.31 -1.18 -2.69
CA VAL A 520 -18.70 -1.06 -4.11
C VAL A 520 -19.49 0.22 -4.38
N ALA A 521 -20.41 0.58 -3.47
CA ALA A 521 -21.14 1.85 -3.56
C ALA A 521 -20.20 3.06 -3.46
N GLN A 522 -19.22 3.02 -2.55
CA GLN A 522 -18.19 4.06 -2.42
C GLN A 522 -17.31 4.14 -3.67
N CYS A 523 -16.90 3.02 -4.27
CA CYS A 523 -16.18 3.01 -5.55
C CYS A 523 -16.93 3.80 -6.61
N ARG A 524 -18.22 3.50 -6.81
CA ARG A 524 -19.07 4.19 -7.80
C ARG A 524 -19.20 5.69 -7.52
N ALA A 525 -19.44 6.07 -6.26
CA ALA A 525 -19.49 7.47 -5.85
C ALA A 525 -18.16 8.18 -6.13
N ALA A 526 -17.03 7.47 -5.98
CA ALA A 526 -15.69 7.96 -6.24
C ALA A 526 -15.27 7.93 -7.72
N GLY A 527 -16.16 7.52 -8.64
CA GLY A 527 -15.86 7.37 -10.06
C GLY A 527 -14.92 6.20 -10.37
N ILE A 528 -14.83 5.21 -9.48
CA ILE A 528 -14.03 4.00 -9.63
C ILE A 528 -14.96 2.87 -10.09
N ARG A 529 -14.51 2.11 -11.08
CA ARG A 529 -15.24 0.97 -11.61
C ARG A 529 -14.79 -0.33 -10.97
N PRO A 530 -15.62 -0.98 -10.13
CA PRO A 530 -15.34 -2.34 -9.68
C PRO A 530 -15.67 -3.32 -10.79
N VAL A 531 -14.78 -4.31 -10.99
CA VAL A 531 -14.90 -5.38 -11.98
C VAL A 531 -14.64 -6.71 -11.26
N MET A 532 -15.54 -7.68 -11.44
CA MET A 532 -15.39 -9.01 -10.91
C MET A 532 -14.78 -9.94 -11.95
N ILE A 533 -13.75 -10.65 -11.57
CA ILE A 533 -13.08 -11.67 -12.40
C ILE A 533 -13.08 -12.99 -11.62
N THR A 534 -13.62 -14.07 -12.22
CA THR A 534 -13.74 -15.36 -11.50
C THR A 534 -13.68 -16.57 -12.43
N GLY A 535 -13.16 -17.69 -11.89
CA GLY A 535 -13.26 -19.01 -12.52
C GLY A 535 -14.65 -19.65 -12.43
N ASP A 536 -15.57 -19.08 -11.64
CA ASP A 536 -16.91 -19.61 -11.42
C ASP A 536 -17.81 -19.56 -12.65
N HIS A 537 -18.93 -20.31 -12.57
CA HIS A 537 -20.00 -20.26 -13.58
C HIS A 537 -20.59 -18.87 -13.71
N LYS A 538 -20.98 -18.49 -14.95
CA LYS A 538 -21.51 -17.16 -15.26
C LYS A 538 -22.73 -16.79 -14.41
N ASP A 539 -23.66 -17.71 -14.19
CA ASP A 539 -24.88 -17.43 -13.43
C ASP A 539 -24.59 -17.14 -11.95
N THR A 540 -23.67 -17.88 -11.34
CA THR A 540 -23.20 -17.61 -9.97
C THR A 540 -22.54 -16.23 -9.87
N ALA A 541 -21.66 -15.91 -10.82
CA ALA A 541 -20.98 -14.63 -10.85
C ALA A 541 -21.95 -13.45 -11.05
N VAL A 542 -22.97 -13.63 -11.94
CA VAL A 542 -24.03 -12.63 -12.18
C VAL A 542 -24.87 -12.39 -10.93
N ALA A 543 -25.27 -13.46 -10.22
CA ALA A 543 -26.07 -13.35 -9.00
C ALA A 543 -25.33 -12.52 -7.93
N ILE A 544 -24.09 -12.86 -7.63
CA ILE A 544 -23.24 -12.16 -6.65
C ILE A 544 -22.98 -10.71 -7.09
N ALA A 545 -22.66 -10.50 -8.36
CA ALA A 545 -22.35 -9.16 -8.86
C ALA A 545 -23.58 -8.23 -8.87
N LYS A 546 -24.79 -8.76 -9.07
CA LYS A 546 -26.03 -8.01 -8.90
C LYS A 546 -26.31 -7.66 -7.45
N GLU A 547 -26.11 -8.59 -6.54
CA GLU A 547 -26.25 -8.38 -5.09
C GLU A 547 -25.32 -7.27 -4.60
N LEU A 548 -24.06 -7.28 -5.04
CA LEU A 548 -23.05 -6.26 -4.75
C LEU A 548 -23.28 -4.94 -5.49
N GLY A 549 -24.14 -4.93 -6.51
CA GLY A 549 -24.35 -3.77 -7.35
C GLY A 549 -23.20 -3.50 -8.34
N ILE A 550 -22.35 -4.46 -8.65
CA ILE A 550 -21.28 -4.35 -9.67
C ILE A 550 -21.90 -4.29 -11.09
N ILE A 551 -22.97 -5.02 -11.32
CA ILE A 551 -23.76 -4.98 -12.58
C ILE A 551 -25.24 -4.81 -12.27
N THR A 552 -25.98 -4.36 -13.24
CA THR A 552 -27.46 -4.25 -13.19
C THR A 552 -28.14 -5.31 -14.02
N ASP A 553 -27.50 -5.74 -15.11
CA ASP A 553 -28.04 -6.70 -16.07
C ASP A 553 -27.05 -7.82 -16.40
N ALA A 554 -27.55 -9.02 -16.69
CA ALA A 554 -26.74 -10.19 -17.03
C ALA A 554 -25.95 -10.03 -18.34
N SER A 555 -26.35 -9.13 -19.24
CA SER A 555 -25.61 -8.80 -20.46
C SER A 555 -24.26 -8.14 -20.19
N GLN A 556 -24.07 -7.57 -18.99
CA GLN A 556 -22.81 -7.00 -18.53
C GLN A 556 -21.81 -8.05 -18.04
N ALA A 557 -22.11 -9.36 -18.21
CA ALA A 557 -21.25 -10.46 -17.87
C ALA A 557 -20.86 -11.26 -19.13
N VAL A 558 -19.57 -11.57 -19.24
CA VAL A 558 -18.96 -12.33 -20.35
C VAL A 558 -18.18 -13.54 -19.82
N THR A 559 -18.08 -14.61 -20.62
CA THR A 559 -17.28 -15.79 -20.28
C THR A 559 -15.89 -15.73 -20.92
N GLY A 560 -14.92 -16.45 -20.35
CA GLY A 560 -13.57 -16.58 -20.92
C GLY A 560 -13.58 -17.11 -22.35
N SER A 561 -14.43 -18.12 -22.66
CA SER A 561 -14.56 -18.65 -24.02
C SER A 561 -15.09 -17.63 -25.04
N ALA A 562 -15.89 -16.67 -24.61
CA ALA A 562 -16.32 -15.57 -25.49
C ALA A 562 -15.18 -14.55 -25.71
N LEU A 563 -14.26 -14.40 -24.75
CA LEU A 563 -13.08 -13.54 -24.89
C LEU A 563 -12.05 -14.15 -25.85
N ASP A 564 -11.95 -15.49 -25.93
CA ASP A 564 -11.04 -16.16 -26.84
C ASP A 564 -11.35 -15.86 -28.33
N GLY A 565 -12.61 -15.57 -28.62
CA GLY A 565 -13.07 -15.20 -29.97
C GLY A 565 -12.77 -13.74 -30.35
N LEU A 566 -12.31 -12.90 -29.44
CA LEU A 566 -12.03 -11.48 -29.65
C LEU A 566 -10.53 -11.22 -29.80
N SER A 567 -10.14 -10.42 -30.77
CA SER A 567 -8.81 -9.81 -30.81
C SER A 567 -8.64 -8.80 -29.67
N ASP A 568 -7.39 -8.39 -29.38
CA ASP A 568 -7.14 -7.40 -28.33
C ASP A 568 -7.75 -6.02 -28.65
N GLU A 569 -7.78 -5.63 -29.94
CA GLU A 569 -8.42 -4.38 -30.38
C GLU A 569 -9.96 -4.44 -30.22
N GLU A 570 -10.58 -5.57 -30.55
CA GLU A 570 -12.01 -5.77 -30.34
C GLU A 570 -12.38 -5.79 -28.85
N LEU A 571 -11.55 -6.44 -28.03
CA LEU A 571 -11.71 -6.41 -26.58
C LEU A 571 -11.62 -4.98 -26.02
N ASP A 572 -10.65 -4.18 -26.45
CA ASP A 572 -10.53 -2.78 -26.03
C ASP A 572 -11.80 -1.97 -26.36
N ASN A 573 -12.48 -2.26 -27.47
CA ASN A 573 -13.70 -1.56 -27.86
C ASN A 573 -14.92 -1.92 -27.00
N VAL A 574 -14.98 -3.14 -26.46
CA VAL A 574 -16.14 -3.63 -25.70
C VAL A 574 -15.92 -3.77 -24.20
N ILE A 575 -14.68 -3.60 -23.72
CA ILE A 575 -14.32 -3.84 -22.31
C ILE A 575 -15.17 -3.04 -21.32
N GLU A 576 -15.57 -1.83 -21.70
CA GLU A 576 -16.41 -0.96 -20.86
C GLU A 576 -17.84 -1.47 -20.70
N ASN A 577 -18.30 -2.39 -21.54
CA ASN A 577 -19.64 -2.95 -21.47
C ASN A 577 -19.76 -4.02 -20.37
N TYR A 578 -18.62 -4.59 -19.94
CA TYR A 578 -18.60 -5.72 -19.01
C TYR A 578 -18.12 -5.30 -17.62
N GLY A 579 -18.83 -5.76 -16.60
CA GLY A 579 -18.46 -5.64 -15.19
C GLY A 579 -18.11 -6.99 -14.55
N VAL A 580 -18.39 -8.10 -15.26
CA VAL A 580 -18.15 -9.46 -14.78
C VAL A 580 -17.52 -10.32 -15.87
N TYR A 581 -16.43 -11.00 -15.52
CA TYR A 581 -15.74 -11.97 -16.34
C TYR A 581 -15.77 -13.32 -15.64
N ALA A 582 -16.51 -14.29 -16.19
CA ALA A 582 -16.75 -15.60 -15.60
C ALA A 582 -16.03 -16.71 -16.37
N ARG A 583 -15.68 -17.84 -15.71
CA ARG A 583 -14.92 -18.94 -16.29
C ARG A 583 -13.65 -18.50 -17.02
N VAL A 584 -12.93 -17.57 -16.39
CA VAL A 584 -11.67 -17.05 -16.94
C VAL A 584 -10.47 -17.91 -16.50
N GLN A 585 -9.49 -18.00 -17.40
CA GLN A 585 -8.19 -18.59 -17.14
C GLN A 585 -7.15 -17.49 -16.81
N PRO A 586 -5.96 -17.82 -16.35
CA PRO A 586 -4.93 -16.83 -16.00
C PRO A 586 -4.59 -15.87 -17.14
N GLU A 587 -4.52 -16.36 -18.37
CA GLU A 587 -4.23 -15.56 -19.56
C GLU A 587 -5.32 -14.50 -19.82
N HIS A 588 -6.59 -14.86 -19.59
CA HIS A 588 -7.70 -13.90 -19.69
C HIS A 588 -7.58 -12.78 -18.67
N LYS A 589 -7.15 -13.07 -17.42
CA LYS A 589 -6.94 -12.05 -16.39
C LYS A 589 -5.92 -11.01 -16.84
N VAL A 590 -4.80 -11.45 -17.43
CA VAL A 590 -3.77 -10.57 -17.98
C VAL A 590 -4.31 -9.73 -19.14
N ARG A 591 -5.07 -10.34 -20.07
CA ARG A 591 -5.68 -9.63 -21.20
C ARG A 591 -6.67 -8.55 -20.76
N ILE A 592 -7.52 -8.83 -19.77
CA ILE A 592 -8.49 -7.89 -19.21
C ILE A 592 -7.77 -6.70 -18.58
N VAL A 593 -6.78 -6.94 -17.73
CA VAL A 593 -5.99 -5.88 -17.09
C VAL A 593 -5.29 -5.00 -18.14
N ASN A 594 -4.65 -5.62 -19.13
CA ASN A 594 -3.95 -4.89 -20.18
C ASN A 594 -4.92 -4.09 -21.09
N ALA A 595 -6.13 -4.59 -21.35
CA ALA A 595 -7.14 -3.86 -22.11
C ALA A 595 -7.57 -2.57 -21.39
N TRP A 596 -7.82 -2.62 -20.07
CA TRP A 596 -8.08 -1.42 -19.27
C TRP A 596 -6.92 -0.43 -19.28
N ARG A 597 -5.67 -0.93 -19.16
CA ARG A 597 -4.46 -0.11 -19.22
C ARG A 597 -4.25 0.53 -20.59
N ARG A 598 -4.50 -0.17 -21.70
CA ARG A 598 -4.45 0.40 -23.07
C ARG A 598 -5.48 1.53 -23.26
N LYS A 599 -6.63 1.46 -22.59
CA LYS A 599 -7.61 2.56 -22.49
C LYS A 599 -7.09 3.76 -21.67
N GLY A 600 -5.95 3.63 -21.01
CA GLY A 600 -5.37 4.67 -20.16
C GLY A 600 -5.94 4.70 -18.75
N ALA A 601 -6.71 3.69 -18.35
CA ALA A 601 -7.25 3.57 -16.99
C ALA A 601 -6.19 3.01 -16.03
N ILE A 602 -6.01 3.68 -14.90
CA ILE A 602 -5.19 3.16 -13.79
C ILE A 602 -5.94 1.99 -13.15
N THR A 603 -5.36 0.80 -13.30
CA THR A 603 -6.01 -0.47 -12.98
C THR A 603 -5.34 -1.17 -11.80
N ALA A 604 -6.12 -1.49 -10.76
CA ALA A 604 -5.72 -2.39 -9.69
C ALA A 604 -6.20 -3.82 -10.00
N MET A 605 -5.40 -4.83 -9.65
CA MET A 605 -5.75 -6.25 -9.80
C MET A 605 -5.45 -7.01 -8.51
N THR A 606 -6.45 -7.77 -8.02
CA THR A 606 -6.29 -8.63 -6.84
C THR A 606 -6.16 -10.09 -7.23
N GLY A 607 -5.48 -10.87 -6.40
CA GLY A 607 -5.42 -12.32 -6.53
C GLY A 607 -4.71 -12.97 -5.35
N ASP A 608 -4.92 -14.28 -5.18
CA ASP A 608 -4.38 -15.08 -4.10
C ASP A 608 -3.52 -16.27 -4.59
N GLY A 609 -3.77 -16.76 -5.80
CA GLY A 609 -3.10 -17.93 -6.36
C GLY A 609 -1.88 -17.61 -7.23
N VAL A 610 -1.02 -18.63 -7.42
CA VAL A 610 0.13 -18.56 -8.36
C VAL A 610 -0.32 -18.12 -9.75
N ASN A 611 -1.51 -18.54 -10.17
CA ASN A 611 -2.12 -18.23 -11.46
C ASN A 611 -2.47 -16.74 -11.62
N ASP A 612 -2.55 -15.99 -10.53
CA ASP A 612 -2.88 -14.57 -10.54
C ASP A 612 -1.63 -13.68 -10.62
N ALA A 613 -0.46 -14.21 -10.28
CA ALA A 613 0.78 -13.46 -10.23
C ALA A 613 1.08 -12.69 -11.53
N PRO A 614 0.89 -13.24 -12.75
CA PRO A 614 1.11 -12.51 -14.00
C PRO A 614 0.14 -11.31 -14.16
N SER A 615 -1.12 -11.45 -13.78
CA SER A 615 -2.12 -10.38 -13.86
C SER A 615 -1.89 -9.29 -12.81
N ILE A 616 -1.50 -9.67 -11.58
CA ILE A 616 -1.10 -8.77 -10.50
C ILE A 616 0.11 -7.93 -10.93
N LYS A 617 1.14 -8.58 -11.48
CA LYS A 617 2.35 -7.91 -11.99
C LYS A 617 2.07 -6.98 -13.18
N SER A 618 1.07 -7.32 -14.01
CA SER A 618 0.70 -6.53 -15.20
C SER A 618 -0.14 -5.31 -14.85
N ALA A 619 -0.75 -5.24 -13.69
CA ALA A 619 -1.56 -4.11 -13.24
C ALA A 619 -0.69 -2.88 -12.91
N ASP A 620 -1.32 -1.70 -12.85
CA ASP A 620 -0.66 -0.49 -12.32
C ASP A 620 -0.51 -0.58 -10.81
N ILE A 621 -1.39 -1.35 -10.15
CA ILE A 621 -1.33 -1.67 -8.74
C ILE A 621 -1.68 -3.16 -8.57
N GLY A 622 -0.67 -3.95 -8.26
CA GLY A 622 -0.85 -5.34 -7.87
C GLY A 622 -1.24 -5.47 -6.40
N VAL A 623 -2.30 -6.20 -6.10
CA VAL A 623 -2.81 -6.42 -4.74
C VAL A 623 -2.80 -7.89 -4.43
N GLY A 624 -1.97 -8.31 -3.47
CA GLY A 624 -1.88 -9.67 -2.97
C GLY A 624 -2.71 -9.88 -1.71
N MET A 625 -3.26 -11.07 -1.53
CA MET A 625 -3.93 -11.47 -0.29
C MET A 625 -2.89 -11.85 0.78
N GLY A 626 -3.11 -11.46 2.02
CA GLY A 626 -2.19 -11.67 3.13
C GLY A 626 -2.40 -13.00 3.84
N ILE A 627 -3.65 -13.46 3.96
CA ILE A 627 -4.04 -14.69 4.63
C ILE A 627 -4.04 -15.85 3.63
N THR A 628 -4.85 -15.76 2.57
CA THR A 628 -5.01 -16.83 1.57
C THR A 628 -3.97 -16.77 0.47
N GLY A 629 -3.32 -15.62 0.27
CA GLY A 629 -2.37 -15.41 -0.81
C GLY A 629 -1.09 -16.23 -0.67
N THR A 630 -0.63 -16.77 -1.80
CA THR A 630 0.67 -17.44 -1.90
C THR A 630 1.81 -16.42 -1.78
N ASP A 631 2.99 -16.90 -1.43
CA ASP A 631 4.19 -16.03 -1.37
C ASP A 631 4.51 -15.42 -2.73
N VAL A 632 4.19 -16.12 -3.81
CA VAL A 632 4.33 -15.60 -5.19
C VAL A 632 3.53 -14.33 -5.40
N THR A 633 2.24 -14.38 -5.07
CA THR A 633 1.35 -13.20 -5.20
C THR A 633 1.78 -12.06 -4.31
N LYS A 634 2.17 -12.37 -3.05
CA LYS A 634 2.71 -11.37 -2.12
C LYS A 634 4.00 -10.73 -2.64
N ASN A 635 4.88 -11.49 -3.28
CA ASN A 635 6.17 -10.99 -3.77
C ASN A 635 6.04 -10.08 -4.99
N VAL A 636 5.10 -10.34 -5.90
CA VAL A 636 4.88 -9.50 -7.09
C VAL A 636 3.96 -8.31 -6.81
N ALA A 637 3.19 -8.33 -5.71
CA ALA A 637 2.24 -7.30 -5.36
C ALA A 637 2.92 -6.00 -4.90
N ASP A 638 2.30 -4.88 -5.20
CA ASP A 638 2.65 -3.54 -4.71
C ASP A 638 2.05 -3.27 -3.32
N MET A 639 0.93 -3.92 -3.02
CA MET A 639 0.21 -3.84 -1.76
C MET A 639 -0.28 -5.24 -1.34
N VAL A 640 -0.23 -5.55 -0.05
CA VAL A 640 -0.75 -6.79 0.52
C VAL A 640 -1.84 -6.47 1.54
N LEU A 641 -2.98 -7.15 1.43
CA LEU A 641 -4.11 -7.00 2.36
C LEU A 641 -3.97 -8.01 3.50
N SER A 642 -3.74 -7.55 4.72
CA SER A 642 -3.60 -8.47 5.88
C SER A 642 -4.92 -9.10 6.34
N ASP A 643 -6.07 -8.64 5.80
CA ASP A 643 -7.43 -9.10 6.08
C ASP A 643 -8.15 -9.71 4.88
N ASP A 644 -7.49 -9.78 3.71
CA ASP A 644 -8.02 -10.27 2.45
C ASP A 644 -9.34 -9.60 2.02
N ASN A 645 -9.57 -8.34 2.36
CA ASN A 645 -10.86 -7.69 2.23
C ASN A 645 -10.85 -6.61 1.12
N PHE A 646 -11.81 -6.69 0.19
CA PHE A 646 -12.01 -5.68 -0.86
C PHE A 646 -12.22 -4.26 -0.30
N ALA A 647 -12.93 -4.12 0.83
CA ALA A 647 -13.19 -2.83 1.44
C ALA A 647 -11.90 -2.13 1.87
N THR A 648 -10.87 -2.88 2.22
CA THR A 648 -9.54 -2.36 2.56
C THR A 648 -8.86 -1.73 1.34
N ILE A 649 -9.07 -2.25 0.12
CA ILE A 649 -8.56 -1.62 -1.11
C ILE A 649 -9.19 -0.24 -1.29
N VAL A 650 -10.50 -0.15 -1.12
CA VAL A 650 -11.25 1.11 -1.26
C VAL A 650 -10.80 2.14 -0.22
N SER A 651 -10.58 1.68 1.00
CA SER A 651 -10.01 2.50 2.08
C SER A 651 -8.60 2.99 1.72
N ALA A 652 -7.74 2.12 1.18
CA ALA A 652 -6.39 2.45 0.75
C ALA A 652 -6.38 3.48 -0.41
N VAL A 653 -7.32 3.38 -1.35
CA VAL A 653 -7.51 4.41 -2.40
C VAL A 653 -7.87 5.76 -1.78
N GLY A 654 -8.76 5.77 -0.78
CA GLY A 654 -9.12 6.98 -0.03
C GLY A 654 -7.92 7.62 0.66
N GLU A 655 -7.09 6.82 1.34
CA GLU A 655 -5.84 7.27 1.96
C GLU A 655 -4.83 7.78 0.92
N GLY A 656 -4.67 7.08 -0.22
CA GLY A 656 -3.80 7.54 -1.31
C GLY A 656 -4.22 8.91 -1.87
N ARG A 657 -5.52 9.17 -2.02
CA ARG A 657 -6.06 10.47 -2.41
C ARG A 657 -5.77 11.56 -1.36
N GLN A 658 -5.97 11.23 -0.08
CA GLN A 658 -5.68 12.14 1.04
C GLN A 658 -4.20 12.51 1.10
N ILE A 659 -3.31 11.52 1.01
CA ILE A 659 -1.86 11.72 1.03
C ILE A 659 -1.44 12.67 -0.09
N TYR A 660 -1.92 12.41 -1.31
CA TYR A 660 -1.62 13.27 -2.46
C TYR A 660 -2.17 14.69 -2.30
N ASP A 661 -3.42 14.84 -1.82
CA ASP A 661 -4.01 16.15 -1.55
C ASP A 661 -3.18 16.92 -0.51
N ASN A 662 -2.74 16.26 0.55
CA ASN A 662 -1.92 16.88 1.60
C ASN A 662 -0.52 17.26 1.10
N ILE A 663 0.10 16.43 0.28
CA ILE A 663 1.36 16.75 -0.40
C ILE A 663 1.18 18.00 -1.27
N ARG A 664 0.10 18.10 -2.04
CA ARG A 664 -0.19 19.30 -2.86
C ARG A 664 -0.40 20.55 -2.03
N LYS A 665 -1.07 20.45 -0.88
CA LYS A 665 -1.26 21.56 0.05
C LYS A 665 0.07 22.06 0.58
N ALA A 666 0.94 21.15 1.01
CA ALA A 666 2.28 21.48 1.49
C ALA A 666 3.16 22.10 0.40
N ILE A 667 3.14 21.52 -0.82
CA ILE A 667 3.88 22.07 -1.97
C ILE A 667 3.38 23.47 -2.33
N GLN A 668 2.07 23.69 -2.39
CA GLN A 668 1.49 25.00 -2.70
C GLN A 668 1.89 26.03 -1.66
N PHE A 669 1.86 25.65 -0.38
CA PHE A 669 2.27 26.51 0.73
C PHE A 669 3.74 26.92 0.59
N LEU A 670 4.67 25.97 0.52
CA LEU A 670 6.10 26.23 0.40
C LEU A 670 6.46 27.05 -0.85
N LEU A 671 5.86 26.73 -2.01
CA LEU A 671 6.15 27.49 -3.23
C LEU A 671 5.55 28.91 -3.20
N ALA A 672 4.43 29.13 -2.52
CA ALA A 672 3.86 30.47 -2.36
C ALA A 672 4.73 31.34 -1.43
N SER A 673 5.23 30.75 -0.35
CA SER A 673 6.16 31.37 0.60
C SER A 673 7.47 31.79 -0.12
N ASN A 674 8.17 30.84 -0.73
CA ASN A 674 9.39 31.16 -1.48
C ASN A 674 9.17 32.19 -2.61
N MET A 675 8.01 32.14 -3.28
CA MET A 675 7.65 33.15 -4.28
C MET A 675 7.55 34.54 -3.65
N SER A 676 6.98 34.64 -2.44
CA SER A 676 6.85 35.91 -1.73
C SER A 676 8.20 36.50 -1.31
N GLU A 677 9.10 35.64 -0.84
CA GLU A 677 10.46 36.02 -0.47
C GLU A 677 11.25 36.51 -1.69
N VAL A 678 11.24 35.75 -2.77
CA VAL A 678 11.93 36.11 -4.03
C VAL A 678 11.42 37.42 -4.58
N LEU A 679 10.09 37.60 -4.68
CA LEU A 679 9.50 38.83 -5.18
C LEU A 679 9.74 40.00 -4.22
N GLY A 680 9.72 39.75 -2.91
CA GLY A 680 9.98 40.76 -1.89
C GLY A 680 11.41 41.31 -2.00
N VAL A 681 12.41 40.43 -2.00
CA VAL A 681 13.82 40.83 -2.17
C VAL A 681 14.02 41.50 -3.53
N PHE A 682 13.47 40.94 -4.61
CA PHE A 682 13.59 41.50 -5.96
C PHE A 682 13.06 42.93 -6.05
N PHE A 683 11.81 43.15 -5.61
CA PHE A 683 11.22 44.50 -5.69
C PHE A 683 11.87 45.49 -4.73
N ALA A 684 12.28 45.08 -3.51
CA ALA A 684 13.00 45.93 -2.59
C ALA A 684 14.33 46.41 -3.20
N THR A 685 15.10 45.49 -3.81
CA THR A 685 16.35 45.85 -4.50
C THR A 685 16.11 46.83 -5.66
N LEU A 686 15.08 46.62 -6.48
CA LEU A 686 14.69 47.56 -7.54
C LEU A 686 14.28 48.94 -6.99
N LEU A 687 13.70 49.00 -5.80
CA LEU A 687 13.33 50.25 -5.14
C LEU A 687 14.50 50.87 -4.36
N GLY A 688 15.65 50.22 -4.27
CA GLY A 688 16.88 50.69 -3.68
C GLY A 688 17.01 50.53 -2.17
N PHE A 689 16.36 49.49 -1.59
CA PHE A 689 16.51 49.16 -0.18
C PHE A 689 16.66 47.68 0.06
N THR A 690 17.24 47.27 1.19
CA THR A 690 17.38 45.88 1.59
C THR A 690 16.19 45.44 2.45
N LEU A 691 15.40 44.45 1.94
CA LEU A 691 14.22 43.97 2.65
C LEU A 691 14.59 43.11 3.87
N LEU A 692 15.37 42.08 3.66
CA LEU A 692 15.79 41.07 4.63
C LEU A 692 17.20 40.53 4.31
N ASN A 693 17.95 40.21 5.34
CA ASN A 693 19.25 39.56 5.23
C ASN A 693 19.10 38.03 4.99
N PRO A 694 20.14 37.33 4.45
CA PRO A 694 20.08 35.88 4.19
C PRO A 694 19.70 35.05 5.43
N VAL A 695 20.16 35.47 6.63
CA VAL A 695 19.88 34.79 7.91
C VAL A 695 18.39 34.87 8.27
N HIS A 696 17.71 35.98 7.96
CA HIS A 696 16.28 36.14 8.21
C HIS A 696 15.45 35.21 7.34
N LEU A 697 15.76 35.12 6.03
CA LEU A 697 15.09 34.26 5.08
C LEU A 697 15.28 32.77 5.43
N LEU A 698 16.51 32.42 5.86
CA LEU A 698 16.79 31.07 6.28
C LEU A 698 16.01 30.68 7.56
N PHE A 699 15.85 31.60 8.51
CA PHE A 699 15.01 31.40 9.70
C PHE A 699 13.54 31.18 9.28
N ILE A 700 13.01 31.97 8.37
CA ILE A 700 11.66 31.88 7.84
C ILE A 700 11.46 30.50 7.22
N ASN A 701 12.27 30.13 6.25
CA ASN A 701 12.19 28.84 5.55
C ASN A 701 12.26 27.64 6.52
N LEU A 702 13.12 27.73 7.55
CA LEU A 702 13.33 26.61 8.49
C LEU A 702 12.22 26.51 9.54
N ILE A 703 11.79 27.62 10.11
CA ILE A 703 10.89 27.66 11.28
C ILE A 703 9.43 27.91 10.86
N THR A 704 9.18 28.93 10.05
CA THR A 704 7.81 29.31 9.72
C THR A 704 7.22 28.52 8.55
N ASP A 705 8.06 27.91 7.72
CA ASP A 705 7.64 27.12 6.55
C ASP A 705 7.68 25.61 6.82
N CYS A 706 8.80 25.06 7.25
CA CYS A 706 8.94 23.61 7.34
C CYS A 706 7.99 22.97 8.35
N PHE A 707 7.80 23.55 9.54
CA PHE A 707 6.91 22.97 10.55
C PHE A 707 5.43 23.03 10.15
N PRO A 708 4.87 24.15 9.66
CA PRO A 708 3.51 24.16 9.12
C PRO A 708 3.32 23.24 7.90
N ALA A 709 4.30 23.16 6.98
CA ALA A 709 4.23 22.26 5.83
C ALA A 709 4.13 20.78 6.25
N LEU A 710 4.91 20.36 7.23
CA LEU A 710 4.81 19.00 7.82
C LEU A 710 3.45 18.79 8.48
N ALA A 711 2.93 19.79 9.18
CA ALA A 711 1.63 19.72 9.82
C ALA A 711 0.48 19.63 8.80
N LEU A 712 0.58 20.31 7.66
CA LEU A 712 -0.37 20.19 6.54
C LEU A 712 -0.35 18.77 5.94
N GLY A 713 0.78 18.11 5.93
CA GLY A 713 0.90 16.70 5.55
C GLY A 713 0.06 15.74 6.40
N LEU A 714 -0.31 16.16 7.62
CA LEU A 714 -1.12 15.39 8.57
C LEU A 714 -2.60 15.79 8.57
N GLU A 715 -3.03 16.63 7.63
CA GLU A 715 -4.44 17.07 7.54
C GLU A 715 -5.36 15.89 7.23
N LYS A 716 -6.53 15.85 7.86
CA LYS A 716 -7.52 14.82 7.64
C LYS A 716 -8.13 14.91 6.23
N ALA A 717 -8.61 13.76 5.72
CA ALA A 717 -9.31 13.71 4.45
C ALA A 717 -10.50 14.68 4.42
N GLU A 718 -10.66 15.37 3.30
CA GLU A 718 -11.85 16.19 3.09
C GLU A 718 -13.08 15.30 2.85
N PRO A 719 -14.29 15.71 3.29
CA PRO A 719 -15.50 14.86 3.20
C PRO A 719 -15.85 14.39 1.78
N ASP A 720 -15.36 15.11 0.74
CA ASP A 720 -15.61 14.81 -0.66
C ASP A 720 -14.50 13.99 -1.33
N THR A 721 -13.49 13.53 -0.60
CA THR A 721 -12.34 12.76 -1.15
C THR A 721 -12.79 11.52 -1.92
N MET A 722 -13.82 10.82 -1.42
CA MET A 722 -14.38 9.61 -2.05
C MET A 722 -15.71 9.88 -2.81
N THR A 723 -15.99 11.13 -3.17
CA THR A 723 -17.08 11.50 -4.07
C THR A 723 -16.59 12.25 -5.31
N ARG A 724 -15.30 12.56 -5.36
CA ARG A 724 -14.63 13.17 -6.52
C ARG A 724 -14.19 12.07 -7.51
N PRO A 725 -14.23 12.33 -8.84
CA PRO A 725 -13.67 11.40 -9.83
C PRO A 725 -12.16 11.22 -9.62
N PRO A 726 -11.58 10.11 -10.07
CA PRO A 726 -10.14 9.88 -10.01
C PRO A 726 -9.38 10.95 -10.76
N ARG A 727 -8.21 11.31 -10.21
CA ARG A 727 -7.29 12.24 -10.83
C ARG A 727 -6.63 11.59 -12.06
N ASN A 728 -6.35 12.38 -13.09
CA ASN A 728 -5.52 11.90 -14.19
C ASN A 728 -4.05 11.76 -13.71
N SER A 729 -3.45 10.60 -13.90
CA SER A 729 -2.05 10.32 -13.51
C SER A 729 -1.02 11.19 -14.24
N ARG A 730 -1.40 11.74 -15.40
CA ARG A 730 -0.55 12.66 -16.20
C ARG A 730 -0.57 14.08 -15.70
N ASP A 731 -1.52 14.47 -14.84
CA ASP A 731 -1.61 15.81 -14.32
C ASP A 731 -0.33 16.20 -13.56
N GLY A 732 0.18 17.38 -13.86
CA GLY A 732 1.32 17.97 -13.14
C GLY A 732 0.89 18.49 -11.76
N ILE A 733 1.88 18.83 -10.94
CA ILE A 733 1.68 19.42 -9.60
C ILE A 733 0.85 20.70 -9.67
N PHE A 734 1.03 21.52 -10.73
CA PHE A 734 0.33 22.78 -10.95
C PHE A 734 -1.06 22.64 -11.58
N ALA A 735 -1.52 21.41 -11.87
CA ALA A 735 -2.83 21.18 -12.44
C ALA A 735 -3.97 21.67 -11.53
N GLY A 736 -5.14 21.95 -12.11
CA GLY A 736 -6.32 22.39 -11.34
C GLY A 736 -6.21 23.81 -10.78
N GLY A 737 -5.32 24.66 -11.34
CA GLY A 737 -5.18 26.08 -10.98
C GLY A 737 -4.21 26.37 -9.83
N VAL A 738 -3.47 25.37 -9.34
CA VAL A 738 -2.47 25.54 -8.26
C VAL A 738 -1.39 26.55 -8.63
N GLY A 739 -0.93 26.56 -9.89
CA GLY A 739 0.05 27.54 -10.35
C GLY A 739 -0.43 29.00 -10.21
N PHE A 740 -1.70 29.26 -10.55
CA PHE A 740 -2.31 30.58 -10.31
C PHE A 740 -2.41 30.90 -8.82
N ASP A 741 -2.78 29.90 -8.02
CA ASP A 741 -2.90 30.08 -6.57
C ASP A 741 -1.56 30.44 -5.93
N ILE A 742 -0.46 29.76 -6.32
CA ILE A 742 0.90 30.08 -5.86
C ILE A 742 1.27 31.52 -6.26
N ALA A 743 1.03 31.90 -7.51
CA ALA A 743 1.41 33.20 -8.02
C ALA A 743 0.70 34.36 -7.29
N TYR A 744 -0.64 34.33 -7.15
CA TYR A 744 -1.36 35.41 -6.47
C TYR A 744 -1.08 35.44 -4.96
N GLN A 745 -0.87 34.28 -4.32
CA GLN A 745 -0.55 34.20 -2.90
C GLN A 745 0.84 34.75 -2.61
N GLY A 746 1.83 34.41 -3.43
CA GLY A 746 3.17 34.98 -3.32
C GLY A 746 3.15 36.52 -3.50
N VAL A 747 2.47 37.02 -4.54
CA VAL A 747 2.32 38.47 -4.76
C VAL A 747 1.60 39.15 -3.58
N LEU A 748 0.54 38.53 -3.04
CA LEU A 748 -0.20 39.08 -1.90
C LEU A 748 0.70 39.23 -0.67
N ILE A 749 1.44 38.18 -0.30
CA ILE A 749 2.34 38.21 0.87
C ILE A 749 3.46 39.24 0.64
N THR A 750 4.03 39.28 -0.57
CA THR A 750 5.02 40.32 -0.96
C THR A 750 4.49 41.73 -0.71
N LEU A 751 3.29 42.05 -1.21
CA LEU A 751 2.70 43.37 -1.05
C LEU A 751 2.46 43.73 0.43
N ILE A 752 1.98 42.78 1.22
CA ILE A 752 1.78 42.96 2.66
C ILE A 752 3.12 43.25 3.35
N THR A 753 4.17 42.45 3.04
CA THR A 753 5.51 42.59 3.64
C THR A 753 6.19 43.92 3.25
N LEU A 754 6.16 44.29 1.96
CA LEU A 754 6.70 45.57 1.53
C LEU A 754 5.97 46.76 2.18
N THR A 755 4.65 46.66 2.32
CA THR A 755 3.85 47.66 3.03
C THR A 755 4.28 47.79 4.50
N SER A 756 4.53 46.67 5.16
CA SER A 756 5.00 46.66 6.55
C SER A 756 6.40 47.26 6.68
N TYR A 757 7.32 46.96 5.77
CA TYR A 757 8.65 47.58 5.71
C TYR A 757 8.57 49.10 5.61
N ILE A 758 7.74 49.62 4.66
CA ILE A 758 7.56 51.07 4.45
C ILE A 758 6.96 51.73 5.70
N ILE A 759 5.97 51.09 6.35
CA ILE A 759 5.37 51.59 7.57
C ILE A 759 6.41 51.66 8.71
N GLY A 760 7.20 50.58 8.90
CA GLY A 760 8.28 50.57 9.91
C GLY A 760 9.28 51.68 9.69
N HIS A 761 9.75 51.83 8.45
CA HIS A 761 10.64 52.91 8.07
C HIS A 761 10.02 54.30 8.35
N CYS A 762 8.77 54.54 7.98
CA CYS A 762 8.08 55.80 8.28
C CYS A 762 7.89 56.04 9.79
N MET A 763 7.76 55.03 10.59
CA MET A 763 7.69 55.16 12.07
C MET A 763 9.05 55.50 12.64
N GLU A 764 10.14 54.97 12.12
CA GLU A 764 11.53 55.24 12.49
C GLU A 764 11.87 56.74 12.18
N VAL A 765 11.54 57.20 10.94
CA VAL A 765 11.87 58.56 10.47
C VAL A 765 10.88 59.62 10.97
N GLY A 766 9.64 59.25 11.28
CA GLY A 766 8.57 60.12 11.73
C GLY A 766 7.78 60.87 10.63
N TYR A 767 8.06 60.62 9.34
CA TYR A 767 7.33 61.15 8.21
C TYR A 767 7.32 60.15 7.05
N PHE A 768 6.46 60.38 6.06
CA PHE A 768 6.35 59.46 4.90
C PHE A 768 7.53 59.69 3.93
N GLU A 769 8.39 58.67 3.81
CA GLU A 769 9.48 58.60 2.85
C GLU A 769 9.58 57.17 2.29
N ILE A 770 10.03 57.09 1.01
CA ILE A 770 10.35 55.77 0.44
C ILE A 770 11.78 55.43 0.89
N PRO A 771 11.96 54.29 1.58
CA PRO A 771 13.26 53.92 2.12
C PRO A 771 14.35 53.80 1.06
N LYS A 772 15.56 54.16 1.44
CA LYS A 772 16.77 53.99 0.63
C LYS A 772 17.85 53.37 1.51
N GLY A 773 18.42 52.25 1.05
CA GLY A 773 19.38 51.49 1.85
C GLY A 773 18.74 50.60 2.88
N ILE A 774 19.26 50.59 4.11
CA ILE A 774 18.78 49.71 5.22
C ILE A 774 17.98 50.61 6.19
N SER A 775 16.80 50.15 6.58
CA SER A 775 16.01 50.66 7.71
C SER A 775 15.83 49.54 8.73
N ASP A 776 16.35 49.69 9.92
CA ASP A 776 16.39 48.63 10.93
C ASP A 776 14.98 48.30 11.45
N ASP A 777 14.12 49.30 11.72
CA ASP A 777 12.72 49.13 12.12
C ASP A 777 11.90 48.56 10.94
N GLY A 778 12.14 49.06 9.70
CA GLY A 778 11.53 48.54 8.49
C GLY A 778 11.82 47.05 8.29
N MET A 779 13.09 46.63 8.43
CA MET A 779 13.52 45.26 8.27
C MET A 779 12.93 44.36 9.39
N THR A 780 12.90 44.81 10.62
CA THR A 780 12.35 44.08 11.76
C THR A 780 10.84 43.87 11.61
N MET A 781 10.10 44.92 11.22
CA MET A 781 8.67 44.82 10.94
C MET A 781 8.36 43.94 9.72
N ALA A 782 9.17 43.99 8.67
CA ALA A 782 9.00 43.12 7.50
C ALA A 782 9.21 41.65 7.86
N PHE A 783 10.25 41.33 8.63
CA PHE A 783 10.51 39.98 9.11
C PHE A 783 9.35 39.42 9.93
N LEU A 784 8.86 40.20 10.92
CA LEU A 784 7.71 39.83 11.75
C LEU A 784 6.46 39.59 10.88
N THR A 785 6.17 40.53 9.97
CA THR A 785 4.98 40.45 9.12
C THR A 785 5.03 39.27 8.17
N MET A 786 6.16 39.00 7.51
CA MET A 786 6.33 37.89 6.58
C MET A 786 6.19 36.56 7.32
N SER A 787 6.89 36.41 8.44
CA SER A 787 6.80 35.19 9.29
C SER A 787 5.35 34.93 9.74
N MET A 788 4.62 35.99 10.16
CA MET A 788 3.22 35.83 10.58
C MET A 788 2.29 35.57 9.41
N CYS A 789 2.51 36.19 8.23
CA CYS A 789 1.75 35.89 7.02
C CYS A 789 1.82 34.42 6.67
N GLU A 790 3.01 33.82 6.69
CA GLU A 790 3.22 32.40 6.35
C GLU A 790 2.55 31.50 7.36
N ILE A 791 2.72 31.75 8.66
CA ILE A 791 2.02 31.01 9.71
C ILE A 791 0.50 31.07 9.51
N PHE A 792 -0.09 32.26 9.26
CA PHE A 792 -1.53 32.40 9.04
C PHE A 792 -1.97 31.79 7.71
N HIS A 793 -1.14 31.91 6.67
CA HIS A 793 -1.41 31.33 5.36
C HIS A 793 -1.46 29.80 5.41
N SER A 794 -0.67 29.17 6.28
CA SER A 794 -0.72 27.72 6.48
C SER A 794 -2.13 27.22 6.85
N PHE A 795 -2.91 28.01 7.60
CA PHE A 795 -4.32 27.68 7.89
C PHE A 795 -5.20 27.78 6.64
N ASN A 796 -4.94 28.73 5.74
CA ASN A 796 -5.64 28.77 4.46
C ASN A 796 -5.39 27.52 3.63
N MET A 797 -4.20 26.93 3.74
CA MET A 797 -3.80 25.75 2.98
C MET A 797 -4.38 24.43 3.49
N ARG A 798 -5.10 24.41 4.62
CA ARG A 798 -5.83 23.23 5.09
C ARG A 798 -6.83 22.69 4.06
N SER A 799 -7.36 23.53 3.21
CA SER A 799 -8.10 23.16 2.01
C SER A 799 -7.76 24.09 0.86
N GLN A 800 -7.53 23.53 -0.32
CA GLN A 800 -7.24 24.34 -1.52
C GLN A 800 -8.47 25.11 -2.02
N ARG A 801 -9.67 24.60 -1.83
CA ARG A 801 -10.92 25.17 -2.39
C ARG A 801 -11.99 25.49 -1.37
N LYS A 802 -12.11 24.74 -0.28
CA LYS A 802 -13.11 25.00 0.77
C LYS A 802 -12.65 26.10 1.70
N SER A 803 -13.60 26.75 2.34
CA SER A 803 -13.29 27.72 3.39
C SER A 803 -12.70 27.02 4.61
N VAL A 804 -11.66 27.61 5.19
CA VAL A 804 -11.05 27.11 6.43
C VAL A 804 -12.07 27.08 7.58
N PHE A 805 -13.03 28.00 7.58
CA PHE A 805 -14.09 28.08 8.58
C PHE A 805 -15.18 27.00 8.43
N SER A 806 -15.25 26.32 7.27
CA SER A 806 -16.23 25.25 7.02
C SER A 806 -15.67 23.83 7.23
N LEU A 807 -14.42 23.70 7.61
CA LEU A 807 -13.79 22.40 7.82
C LEU A 807 -14.26 21.78 9.16
N PRO A 808 -14.71 20.51 9.16
CA PRO A 808 -15.30 19.88 10.34
C PRO A 808 -14.27 19.47 11.41
N SER A 809 -12.97 19.46 11.06
CA SER A 809 -11.90 18.99 11.94
C SER A 809 -10.84 20.07 12.20
N HIS A 810 -10.22 20.02 13.38
CA HIS A 810 -9.06 20.85 13.71
C HIS A 810 -7.77 20.03 13.60
N ASN A 811 -6.75 20.60 12.94
CA ASN A 811 -5.40 20.02 12.89
C ASN A 811 -4.61 20.51 14.12
N LYS A 812 -4.55 19.66 15.17
CA LYS A 812 -3.86 20.00 16.41
C LYS A 812 -2.35 20.19 16.21
N VAL A 813 -1.74 19.48 15.25
CA VAL A 813 -0.32 19.58 14.92
C VAL A 813 -0.03 20.96 14.30
N LEU A 814 -0.91 21.44 13.42
CA LEU A 814 -0.80 22.76 12.80
C LEU A 814 -0.93 23.89 13.86
N TRP A 815 -1.87 23.75 14.82
CA TRP A 815 -1.95 24.67 15.95
C TRP A 815 -0.67 24.65 16.80
N GLY A 816 -0.09 23.49 17.05
CA GLY A 816 1.19 23.34 17.72
C GLY A 816 2.34 23.97 16.95
N ALA A 817 2.41 23.77 15.63
CA ALA A 817 3.39 24.40 14.75
C ALA A 817 3.26 25.94 14.76
N MET A 818 2.04 26.46 14.65
CA MET A 818 1.76 27.89 14.74
C MET A 818 2.27 28.50 16.06
N LEU A 819 1.86 27.93 17.19
CA LEU A 819 2.27 28.44 18.50
C LEU A 819 3.80 28.34 18.72
N GLY A 820 4.41 27.27 18.24
CA GLY A 820 5.86 27.08 18.29
C GLY A 820 6.61 28.11 17.42
N SER A 821 6.19 28.28 16.17
CA SER A 821 6.78 29.27 15.26
C SER A 821 6.58 30.70 15.76
N LEU A 822 5.38 31.03 16.26
CA LEU A 822 5.08 32.35 16.87
C LEU A 822 6.00 32.61 18.07
N ALA A 823 6.13 31.64 18.99
CA ALA A 823 6.99 31.77 20.15
C ALA A 823 8.46 31.95 19.78
N LEU A 824 8.96 31.17 18.78
CA LEU A 824 10.33 31.30 18.32
C LEU A 824 10.59 32.64 17.61
N THR A 825 9.68 33.08 16.74
CA THR A 825 9.79 34.40 16.06
C THR A 825 9.79 35.55 17.07
N THR A 826 8.86 35.52 18.04
CA THR A 826 8.82 36.53 19.12
C THR A 826 10.09 36.48 19.99
N ALA A 827 10.60 35.29 20.30
CA ALA A 827 11.84 35.13 21.09
C ALA A 827 13.06 35.74 20.37
N VAL A 828 13.17 35.59 19.06
CA VAL A 828 14.25 36.16 18.26
C VAL A 828 14.18 37.70 18.24
N LEU A 829 12.97 38.28 18.28
CA LEU A 829 12.78 39.73 18.29
C LEU A 829 12.95 40.36 19.68
N GLU A 830 12.48 39.69 20.74
CA GLU A 830 12.37 40.27 22.09
C GLU A 830 13.56 39.93 23.02
N ILE A 831 14.29 38.79 22.75
CA ILE A 831 15.46 38.44 23.56
C ILE A 831 16.67 39.25 23.05
N PRO A 832 17.24 40.21 23.88
CA PRO A 832 18.25 41.14 23.37
C PRO A 832 19.48 40.49 22.75
N VAL A 833 19.91 39.33 23.26
CA VAL A 833 21.06 38.62 22.72
C VAL A 833 20.75 38.09 21.33
N LEU A 834 19.53 37.56 21.09
CA LEU A 834 19.10 37.05 19.81
C LEU A 834 18.78 38.20 18.85
N ALA A 835 18.03 39.23 19.27
CA ALA A 835 17.70 40.36 18.45
C ALA A 835 18.96 41.06 17.90
N ASN A 836 19.92 41.33 18.77
CA ASN A 836 21.21 41.93 18.34
C ASN A 836 21.98 40.99 17.39
N ALA A 837 21.92 39.68 17.65
CA ALA A 837 22.59 38.68 16.80
C ALA A 837 22.00 38.62 15.38
N PHE A 838 20.68 38.80 15.26
CA PHE A 838 19.97 38.85 13.96
C PHE A 838 19.93 40.28 13.37
N GLY A 839 20.46 41.32 14.07
CA GLY A 839 20.42 42.70 13.61
C GLY A 839 19.03 43.33 13.68
N PHE A 840 18.19 42.89 14.63
CA PHE A 840 16.86 43.46 14.84
C PHE A 840 16.85 44.54 15.91
N THR A 841 15.99 45.55 15.70
CA THR A 841 15.69 46.55 16.69
C THR A 841 14.55 46.12 17.62
N PRO A 842 14.49 46.61 18.89
CA PRO A 842 13.37 46.33 19.77
C PRO A 842 12.04 46.84 19.18
N VAL A 843 11.05 45.98 19.07
CA VAL A 843 9.74 46.26 18.48
C VAL A 843 8.79 46.83 19.54
N SER A 844 8.20 47.98 19.31
CA SER A 844 7.14 48.49 20.16
C SER A 844 5.84 47.68 20.03
N TRP A 845 4.98 47.69 21.05
CA TRP A 845 3.65 47.05 20.98
C TRP A 845 2.79 47.56 19.83
N THR A 846 2.98 48.83 19.40
CA THR A 846 2.27 49.43 18.29
C THR A 846 2.74 48.82 16.96
N GLU A 847 4.03 48.70 16.74
CA GLU A 847 4.65 48.09 15.57
C GLU A 847 4.28 46.60 15.47
N TYR A 848 4.39 45.86 16.59
CA TYR A 848 3.97 44.46 16.65
C TYR A 848 2.49 44.32 16.30
N GLY A 849 1.62 45.18 16.84
CA GLY A 849 0.18 45.21 16.53
C GLY A 849 -0.13 45.45 15.05
N ILE A 850 0.60 46.42 14.42
CA ILE A 850 0.46 46.75 13.00
C ILE A 850 0.92 45.59 12.15
N ALA A 851 2.09 45.01 12.41
CA ALA A 851 2.62 43.87 11.70
C ALA A 851 1.67 42.67 11.74
N LEU A 852 1.12 42.38 12.94
CA LEU A 852 0.15 41.31 13.12
C LEU A 852 -1.17 41.56 12.37
N ALA A 853 -1.67 42.81 12.42
CA ALA A 853 -2.89 43.23 11.72
C ALA A 853 -2.76 43.11 10.20
N LEU A 854 -1.60 43.50 9.65
CA LEU A 854 -1.27 43.30 8.23
C LEU A 854 -1.20 41.83 7.87
N ALA A 855 -0.51 41.02 8.67
CA ALA A 855 -0.36 39.57 8.42
C ALA A 855 -1.70 38.83 8.43
N ILE A 856 -2.62 39.16 9.32
CA ILE A 856 -3.96 38.57 9.39
C ILE A 856 -4.76 38.80 8.09
N LEU A 857 -4.52 39.86 7.33
CA LEU A 857 -5.22 40.14 6.07
C LEU A 857 -5.07 39.01 5.03
N VAL A 858 -4.04 38.18 5.11
CA VAL A 858 -3.85 37.05 4.21
C VAL A 858 -5.04 36.09 4.29
N ILE A 859 -5.65 35.91 5.48
CA ILE A 859 -6.77 34.99 5.67
C ILE A 859 -8.02 35.44 4.88
N PRO A 860 -8.60 36.62 5.13
CA PRO A 860 -9.84 37.02 4.46
C PRO A 860 -9.65 37.24 2.95
N ILE A 861 -8.48 37.67 2.50
CA ILE A 861 -8.22 37.88 1.05
C ILE A 861 -8.19 36.52 0.33
N VAL A 862 -7.46 35.54 0.86
CA VAL A 862 -7.42 34.20 0.28
C VAL A 862 -8.80 33.53 0.33
N GLU A 863 -9.55 33.68 1.39
CA GLU A 863 -10.92 33.17 1.50
C GLU A 863 -11.87 33.80 0.48
N LEU A 864 -11.72 35.10 0.19
CA LEU A 864 -12.49 35.77 -0.85
C LEU A 864 -12.18 35.22 -2.24
N VAL A 865 -10.89 34.98 -2.56
CA VAL A 865 -10.49 34.36 -3.83
C VAL A 865 -11.05 32.96 -3.95
N LYS A 866 -10.96 32.13 -2.90
CA LYS A 866 -11.58 30.80 -2.87
C LYS A 866 -13.10 30.86 -3.09
N LEU A 867 -13.79 31.84 -2.52
CA LEU A 867 -15.23 32.07 -2.74
C LEU A 867 -15.53 32.35 -4.22
N CYS A 868 -14.74 33.24 -4.84
CA CYS A 868 -14.86 33.54 -6.27
C CYS A 868 -14.62 32.30 -7.15
N GLN A 869 -13.59 31.51 -6.83
CA GLN A 869 -13.27 30.26 -7.54
C GLN A 869 -14.41 29.23 -7.42
N ARG A 870 -14.98 29.03 -6.22
CA ARG A 870 -16.14 28.15 -6.00
C ARG A 870 -17.36 28.60 -6.82
N ARG A 871 -17.65 29.90 -6.83
CA ARG A 871 -18.76 30.45 -7.63
C ARG A 871 -18.55 30.28 -9.14
N ALA A 872 -17.31 30.46 -9.61
CA ALA A 872 -16.95 30.25 -11.01
C ALA A 872 -17.10 28.76 -11.42
N ALA A 873 -16.64 27.84 -10.57
CA ALA A 873 -16.78 26.40 -10.78
C ALA A 873 -18.27 25.97 -10.82
N ALA A 874 -19.09 26.47 -9.89
CA ALA A 874 -20.52 26.19 -9.85
C ALA A 874 -21.27 26.72 -11.10
N ARG A 875 -20.84 27.84 -11.67
CA ARG A 875 -21.39 28.37 -12.93
C ARG A 875 -21.03 27.49 -14.14
N LYS A 876 -19.79 26.94 -14.17
CA LYS A 876 -19.37 26.01 -15.24
C LYS A 876 -20.10 24.67 -15.17
N ALA A 877 -20.41 24.18 -13.98
CA ALA A 877 -21.15 22.93 -13.79
C ALA A 877 -22.65 23.05 -14.13
N ARG A 878 -23.20 24.28 -14.20
CA ARG A 878 -24.61 24.53 -14.59
C ARG A 878 -24.77 24.77 -16.10
N LYS A 879 -23.70 25.06 -16.82
CA LYS A 879 -23.64 25.12 -18.29
C LYS A 879 -23.27 23.75 -18.87
#